data_4a47781ea79d5c4159bd624d4de0f5f5
#
_entry.id   4a47781ea79d5c4159bd624d4de0f5f5
#
_cell.length_a   1.000
_cell.length_b   1.000
_cell.length_c   1.000
_cell.angle_alpha   90.00
_cell.angle_beta   90.00
_cell.angle_gamma   90.00
#
_symmetry.space_group_name_H-M   'P 1'
#
loop_
_entity.id
_entity.type
_entity.pdbx_description
1 polymer ?
#
loop_
_entity_poly.entity_id
_entity_poly.type
_entity_poly.pdbx_seq_one_letter_code
_entity_poly.pdbx_strand_id
1 'polypeptide(L)'
;MIFMKRTYLYASLALVLGMISTVALAQNTNDNQGTTAKPAQRSSVSSTSNTTTSNDTRRVEQLSTVQVQAQSLSLAGGLMSVQTAPKAVSTITRDAIVKAAPGATFVQMIDSIPGVDASTDDYTGLANGNYSIRGFTSDEIGTTVNGAPINDSGNYKVYSTEYGDTENMGDITVLQGYPDVDSPISGAAGGSIAWVTIDPPHTAGLDVTQTFGSNDYRRTFFRLNTGDTGPVRSWLSYSNNSADLWRGPGDQNVTKVDGKSLWTIDDNDSVSASFQYNREFTHLYVSPTKAEAQQNYDYGYDSTLLNPTDINFYRLHTNPFRSWVVSLDGEFKLSDNLRLSVVPYVQYGNGGTGGGSTFTESTSTANEYQYANQDLNSDGVIGGKALVYSINNTYTIRPGVIAKLNQDFGENNSLEYGVWWERPRQEQSSAFTTVNSDGIPSDYWGQDVNLIRYPDGQIQKTYNEYTTTETRKVFATDNWTPNDQWTLTAGAAYLWEQRKGFDYEYPGSTLGYDAQYGASNVSSTFHKISPTLGAKYQLNEENQFYFGWGKTFRAPINGATLQNAASANYPGQVLPSSSFLNKPETASTADLGWRFYNDTFSASVDAYASNLNNKQISGFDETSFATVYLSLPKVHMRGLNTEASYKITPDWTVYGSYAYTKATLQANLDSSGDGIYNTDGKILLNTPKNTGYVRVSYDHGPFWASLDEKYRGPIWGDWSNTQKVGGYATLNFNAGWNFPDFSSFVHKPFVKLNLFNITDRQALTNANNITAFLATNPGNSIKDANGATLYASEPYYSLLEGRTLMVTFGASFF
;
A
#
# COMPACT_ATOMS: atom_id res chain seq x y z
N MET A 1 19.44 -3.23 -27.91
CA MET A 1 18.93 -3.08 -26.54
C MET A 1 17.54 -3.70 -26.33
N ILE A 2 16.62 -3.57 -27.28
CA ILE A 2 15.26 -4.18 -27.25
C ILE A 2 15.28 -5.72 -27.22
N PHE A 3 16.23 -6.37 -27.88
CA PHE A 3 16.39 -7.83 -27.87
C PHE A 3 16.85 -8.39 -26.52
N MET A 4 17.64 -7.65 -25.76
CA MET A 4 18.05 -8.04 -24.40
C MET A 4 16.89 -7.97 -23.37
N LYS A 5 15.99 -6.97 -23.50
CA LYS A 5 14.85 -6.82 -22.57
C LYS A 5 13.85 -8.01 -22.65
N ARG A 6 13.64 -8.58 -23.83
CA ARG A 6 12.76 -9.75 -24.01
C ARG A 6 13.37 -11.05 -23.48
N THR A 7 14.67 -11.23 -23.61
CA THR A 7 15.39 -12.45 -23.22
C THR A 7 15.39 -12.65 -21.69
N TYR A 8 15.48 -11.58 -20.90
CA TYR A 8 15.43 -11.68 -19.44
C TYR A 8 14.01 -11.97 -18.91
N LEU A 9 12.97 -11.47 -19.58
CA LEU A 9 11.58 -11.77 -19.21
C LEU A 9 11.26 -13.26 -19.43
N TYR A 10 11.69 -13.83 -20.55
CA TYR A 10 11.51 -15.26 -20.84
C TYR A 10 12.39 -16.14 -19.95
N ALA A 11 13.60 -15.70 -19.59
CA ALA A 11 14.47 -16.45 -18.69
C ALA A 11 13.90 -16.49 -17.25
N SER A 12 13.34 -15.40 -16.76
CA SER A 12 12.69 -15.34 -15.43
C SER A 12 11.41 -16.15 -15.38
N LEU A 13 10.60 -16.10 -16.45
CA LEU A 13 9.37 -16.90 -16.55
C LEU A 13 9.69 -18.39 -16.76
N ALA A 14 10.73 -18.73 -17.52
CA ALA A 14 11.18 -20.10 -17.71
C ALA A 14 11.80 -20.70 -16.43
N LEU A 15 12.42 -19.87 -15.57
CA LEU A 15 12.94 -20.31 -14.28
C LEU A 15 11.81 -20.68 -13.31
N VAL A 16 10.75 -19.86 -13.28
CA VAL A 16 9.56 -20.10 -12.44
C VAL A 16 8.73 -21.29 -12.97
N LEU A 17 8.52 -21.38 -14.27
CA LEU A 17 7.81 -22.49 -14.90
C LEU A 17 8.66 -23.77 -14.91
N GLY A 18 9.99 -23.67 -14.98
CA GLY A 18 10.92 -24.78 -14.88
C GLY A 18 10.97 -25.39 -13.48
N MET A 19 10.82 -24.60 -12.42
CA MET A 19 10.74 -25.12 -11.05
C MET A 19 9.42 -25.85 -10.78
N ILE A 20 8.32 -25.41 -11.40
CA ILE A 20 7.02 -26.09 -11.28
C ILE A 20 7.01 -27.41 -12.07
N SER A 21 7.69 -27.48 -13.21
CA SER A 21 7.73 -28.69 -14.04
C SER A 21 8.72 -29.77 -13.57
N THR A 22 9.79 -29.40 -12.86
CA THR A 22 10.75 -30.37 -12.31
C THR A 22 10.23 -31.14 -11.10
N VAL A 23 9.27 -30.55 -10.34
CA VAL A 23 8.62 -31.27 -9.24
C VAL A 23 7.64 -32.35 -9.75
N ALA A 24 7.05 -32.16 -10.94
CA ALA A 24 6.13 -33.13 -11.54
C ALA A 24 6.83 -34.33 -12.22
N LEU A 25 8.13 -34.23 -12.53
CA LEU A 25 8.90 -35.29 -13.23
C LEU A 25 9.74 -36.19 -12.32
N ALA A 26 9.80 -35.92 -11.01
CA ALA A 26 10.55 -36.73 -10.06
C ALA A 26 9.78 -37.96 -9.49
N GLN A 27 8.51 -38.12 -9.88
CA GLN A 27 7.64 -39.21 -9.34
C GLN A 27 7.45 -40.42 -10.22
N ASN A 28 8.19 -40.57 -11.33
CA ASN A 28 7.93 -41.70 -12.26
C ASN A 28 9.14 -42.60 -12.54
N THR A 29 9.93 -42.96 -11.54
CA THR A 29 10.83 -44.14 -11.64
C THR A 29 11.03 -44.77 -10.26
N ASN A 30 10.13 -45.64 -9.87
CA ASN A 30 10.46 -46.90 -9.15
C ASN A 30 9.18 -47.67 -8.83
N ASP A 31 8.77 -48.49 -9.74
CA ASP A 31 7.91 -49.64 -9.46
C ASP A 31 8.61 -50.89 -9.99
N ASN A 32 9.01 -51.71 -9.08
CA ASN A 32 8.83 -53.17 -9.16
C ASN A 32 9.58 -53.84 -8.01
N GLN A 33 8.89 -54.33 -7.03
CA GLN A 33 8.87 -55.74 -6.64
C GLN A 33 7.96 -55.93 -5.42
N GLY A 34 7.00 -56.82 -5.62
CA GLY A 34 6.02 -57.17 -4.64
C GLY A 34 6.50 -58.11 -3.52
N THR A 35 5.76 -58.06 -2.43
CA THR A 35 5.40 -59.27 -1.66
C THR A 35 4.19 -58.95 -0.77
N THR A 36 3.30 -59.94 -0.80
CA THR A 36 2.02 -60.03 -0.08
C THR A 36 2.19 -60.18 1.43
N ALA A 37 1.36 -59.49 2.24
CA ALA A 37 0.90 -60.02 3.52
C ALA A 37 -0.42 -59.34 3.96
N LYS A 38 -1.24 -60.15 4.53
CA LYS A 38 -2.67 -60.10 4.87
C LYS A 38 -3.00 -59.16 6.04
N PRO A 39 -4.31 -58.77 6.22
CA PRO A 39 -4.72 -57.76 7.17
C PRO A 39 -4.96 -58.27 8.59
N ALA A 40 -4.74 -57.44 9.59
CA ALA A 40 -5.11 -57.67 10.98
C ALA A 40 -6.03 -56.57 11.52
N GLN A 41 -7.13 -57.00 11.98
CA GLN A 41 -8.23 -56.60 12.78
C GLN A 41 -8.22 -55.26 13.55
N ARG A 42 -9.37 -54.62 13.44
CA ARG A 42 -9.91 -53.61 14.36
C ARG A 42 -9.88 -54.07 15.82
N SER A 43 -9.51 -53.21 16.73
CA SER A 43 -9.98 -53.17 18.08
C SER A 43 -10.39 -51.77 18.48
N SER A 44 -11.66 -51.62 18.74
CA SER A 44 -12.31 -50.51 19.41
C SER A 44 -11.83 -50.38 20.85
N VAL A 45 -11.40 -49.21 21.28
CA VAL A 45 -11.28 -48.87 22.70
C VAL A 45 -11.96 -47.54 22.94
N SER A 46 -12.86 -47.60 23.89
CA SER A 46 -13.74 -46.62 24.42
C SER A 46 -13.01 -45.41 25.02
N SER A 47 -13.63 -44.26 24.83
CA SER A 47 -13.41 -43.01 25.55
C SER A 47 -13.41 -43.17 27.04
N THR A 48 -12.37 -42.76 27.73
CA THR A 48 -12.43 -42.31 29.11
C THR A 48 -11.78 -40.94 29.20
N SER A 49 -12.60 -39.97 29.54
CA SER A 49 -12.21 -38.60 29.87
C SER A 49 -11.31 -38.61 31.10
N ASN A 50 -10.06 -38.20 30.93
CA ASN A 50 -9.27 -37.69 32.03
C ASN A 50 -8.87 -36.25 31.74
N THR A 51 -9.56 -35.35 32.43
CA THR A 51 -9.17 -33.99 32.65
C THR A 51 -7.83 -33.99 33.37
N THR A 52 -6.76 -33.72 32.63
CA THR A 52 -5.52 -33.27 33.22
C THR A 52 -5.27 -31.86 32.70
N THR A 53 -5.55 -30.90 33.55
CA THR A 53 -5.04 -29.53 33.41
C THR A 53 -3.54 -29.57 33.37
N SER A 54 -2.97 -29.53 32.18
CA SER A 54 -1.56 -29.20 32.04
C SER A 54 -1.46 -27.70 31.73
N ASN A 55 -0.90 -26.99 32.70
CA ASN A 55 -0.37 -25.63 32.50
C ASN A 55 0.73 -25.68 31.43
N ASP A 56 0.35 -25.58 30.18
CA ASP A 56 1.27 -25.44 29.05
C ASP A 56 0.96 -24.15 28.27
N THR A 57 0.84 -23.05 29.03
CA THR A 57 0.79 -21.68 28.49
C THR A 57 2.17 -21.05 28.30
N ARG A 58 3.25 -21.87 28.19
CA ARG A 58 4.63 -21.36 28.22
C ARG A 58 5.38 -21.45 26.90
N ARG A 59 4.75 -21.46 25.77
CA ARG A 59 5.40 -21.16 24.49
C ARG A 59 4.52 -20.28 23.63
N VAL A 60 4.45 -19.01 23.95
CA VAL A 60 4.27 -18.02 22.90
C VAL A 60 5.64 -17.95 22.20
N GLU A 61 5.85 -18.79 21.21
CA GLU A 61 6.96 -18.63 20.28
C GLU A 61 6.86 -17.21 19.71
N GLN A 62 7.85 -16.40 20.03
CA GLN A 62 8.03 -15.08 19.44
C GLN A 62 8.48 -15.34 17.99
N LEU A 63 7.50 -15.54 17.12
CA LEU A 63 7.72 -15.76 15.70
C LEU A 63 8.32 -14.49 15.11
N SER A 64 9.32 -14.67 14.27
CA SER A 64 9.88 -13.60 13.44
C SER A 64 8.78 -12.87 12.68
N THR A 65 8.99 -11.60 12.35
CA THR A 65 8.04 -10.71 11.65
C THR A 65 7.52 -11.24 10.31
N VAL A 66 8.08 -12.32 9.77
CA VAL A 66 7.64 -12.99 8.55
C VAL A 66 6.68 -14.16 8.83
N GLN A 67 6.70 -14.71 10.05
CA GLN A 67 5.75 -15.74 10.48
C GLN A 67 4.73 -15.20 11.46
N VAL A 68 3.80 -14.39 11.00
CA VAL A 68 2.52 -14.17 11.71
C VAL A 68 1.56 -15.33 11.35
N GLN A 69 1.95 -16.56 11.65
CA GLN A 69 1.07 -17.74 11.50
C GLN A 69 0.78 -18.47 12.81
N ALA A 70 1.25 -18.01 13.94
CA ALA A 70 0.51 -18.29 15.16
C ALA A 70 -0.83 -17.54 14.98
N GLN A 71 -1.95 -18.24 14.88
CA GLN A 71 -3.28 -17.64 14.91
C GLN A 71 -3.29 -16.71 16.13
N SER A 72 -3.15 -15.41 15.87
CA SER A 72 -3.27 -14.41 16.92
C SER A 72 -4.64 -14.61 17.52
N LEU A 73 -4.73 -14.75 18.84
CA LEU A 73 -6.02 -14.93 19.50
C LEU A 73 -6.91 -13.78 19.11
N SER A 74 -7.89 -14.08 18.25
CA SER A 74 -8.82 -13.12 17.66
C SER A 74 -9.76 -12.59 18.72
N LEU A 75 -9.84 -11.29 18.83
CA LEU A 75 -10.75 -10.56 19.71
C LEU A 75 -11.64 -9.64 18.87
N ALA A 76 -12.78 -9.24 19.42
CA ALA A 76 -13.69 -8.31 18.75
C ALA A 76 -14.15 -8.76 17.34
N GLY A 77 -14.28 -10.07 17.12
CA GLY A 77 -14.60 -10.62 15.79
C GLY A 77 -13.51 -10.34 14.74
N GLY A 78 -12.27 -10.29 15.18
CA GLY A 78 -11.10 -10.09 14.34
C GLY A 78 -10.59 -8.67 14.22
N LEU A 79 -11.23 -7.67 14.84
CA LEU A 79 -10.77 -6.28 14.80
C LEU A 79 -9.65 -5.97 15.81
N MET A 80 -9.42 -6.88 16.73
CA MET A 80 -8.37 -6.80 17.75
C MET A 80 -7.78 -8.18 17.98
N SER A 81 -6.54 -8.25 18.42
CA SER A 81 -5.89 -9.50 18.81
C SER A 81 -5.00 -9.30 20.03
N VAL A 82 -4.71 -10.38 20.76
CA VAL A 82 -3.77 -10.35 21.88
C VAL A 82 -2.39 -10.03 21.36
N GLN A 83 -1.79 -8.97 21.92
CA GLN A 83 -0.46 -8.48 21.55
C GLN A 83 0.53 -8.70 22.69
N THR A 84 1.72 -9.19 22.36
CA THR A 84 2.80 -9.43 23.34
C THR A 84 4.04 -8.58 23.10
N ALA A 85 4.15 -7.93 21.95
CA ALA A 85 5.29 -7.10 21.58
C ALA A 85 5.41 -5.86 22.48
N PRO A 86 6.64 -5.44 22.89
CA PRO A 86 6.86 -4.26 23.70
C PRO A 86 6.81 -2.94 22.88
N LYS A 87 5.77 -2.77 22.08
CA LYS A 87 5.53 -1.61 21.22
C LYS A 87 4.08 -1.56 20.76
N ALA A 88 3.66 -0.45 20.12
CA ALA A 88 2.30 -0.31 19.59
C ALA A 88 2.11 -1.18 18.35
N VAL A 89 1.28 -2.21 18.46
CA VAL A 89 0.91 -3.15 17.40
C VAL A 89 -0.58 -3.36 17.42
N SER A 90 -1.21 -3.36 16.26
CA SER A 90 -2.60 -3.79 16.05
C SER A 90 -2.67 -4.82 14.92
N THR A 91 -3.52 -5.82 15.07
CA THR A 91 -3.70 -6.86 14.05
C THR A 91 -5.18 -7.05 13.73
N ILE A 92 -5.53 -6.96 12.46
CA ILE A 92 -6.82 -7.38 11.92
C ILE A 92 -6.67 -8.83 11.48
N THR A 93 -7.45 -9.71 12.10
CA THR A 93 -7.35 -11.14 11.80
C THR A 93 -8.30 -11.56 10.69
N ARG A 94 -8.08 -12.76 10.17
CA ARG A 94 -8.90 -13.38 9.14
C ARG A 94 -10.41 -13.33 9.45
N ASP A 95 -10.81 -13.40 10.73
CA ASP A 95 -12.22 -13.37 11.15
C ASP A 95 -12.95 -12.08 10.74
N ALA A 96 -12.27 -10.94 10.80
CA ALA A 96 -12.83 -9.67 10.33
C ALA A 96 -12.76 -9.57 8.80
N ILE A 97 -11.67 -10.04 8.19
CA ILE A 97 -11.42 -9.92 6.76
C ILE A 97 -12.46 -10.67 5.93
N VAL A 98 -12.87 -11.87 6.36
CA VAL A 98 -13.90 -12.66 5.64
C VAL A 98 -15.28 -12.01 5.67
N LYS A 99 -15.57 -11.16 6.66
CA LYS A 99 -16.83 -10.42 6.80
C LYS A 99 -16.83 -9.09 6.04
N ALA A 100 -15.66 -8.60 5.63
CA ALA A 100 -15.54 -7.38 4.85
C ALA A 100 -16.13 -7.52 3.43
N ALA A 101 -16.29 -6.39 2.74
CA ALA A 101 -16.74 -6.41 1.36
C ALA A 101 -15.74 -7.14 0.46
N PRO A 102 -16.20 -7.96 -0.48
CA PRO A 102 -15.31 -8.59 -1.46
C PRO A 102 -14.63 -7.54 -2.34
N GLY A 103 -13.34 -7.73 -2.57
CA GLY A 103 -12.53 -6.78 -3.33
C GLY A 103 -12.01 -5.60 -2.52
N ALA A 104 -12.41 -5.46 -1.24
CA ALA A 104 -11.85 -4.43 -0.37
C ALA A 104 -10.33 -4.56 -0.25
N THR A 105 -9.62 -3.42 -0.29
CA THR A 105 -8.18 -3.37 -0.15
C THR A 105 -7.75 -3.42 1.31
N PHE A 106 -6.47 -3.71 1.58
CA PHE A 106 -5.96 -3.68 2.95
C PHE A 106 -6.13 -2.29 3.61
N VAL A 107 -6.16 -1.20 2.82
CA VAL A 107 -6.41 0.17 3.32
C VAL A 107 -7.78 0.29 3.97
N GLN A 108 -8.81 -0.28 3.36
CA GLN A 108 -10.16 -0.30 3.94
C GLN A 108 -10.25 -1.18 5.19
N MET A 109 -9.44 -2.25 5.27
CA MET A 109 -9.42 -3.15 6.43
C MET A 109 -8.83 -2.49 7.68
N ILE A 110 -7.75 -1.71 7.53
CA ILE A 110 -7.05 -1.09 8.67
C ILE A 110 -7.75 0.14 9.23
N ASP A 111 -8.82 0.62 8.61
CA ASP A 111 -9.52 1.87 8.99
C ASP A 111 -10.16 1.83 10.40
N SER A 112 -10.39 0.65 10.96
CA SER A 112 -10.87 0.47 12.34
C SER A 112 -9.77 0.62 13.41
N ILE A 113 -8.50 0.57 13.03
CA ILE A 113 -7.36 0.64 13.95
C ILE A 113 -7.20 2.05 14.51
N PRO A 114 -7.01 2.24 15.84
CA PRO A 114 -6.81 3.56 16.41
C PRO A 114 -5.54 4.23 15.83
N GLY A 115 -5.64 5.53 15.50
CA GLY A 115 -4.53 6.28 14.92
C GLY A 115 -4.34 6.10 13.41
N VAL A 116 -5.12 5.23 12.78
CA VAL A 116 -5.22 5.11 11.33
C VAL A 116 -6.34 6.02 10.82
N ASP A 117 -6.04 6.82 9.82
CA ASP A 117 -6.98 7.62 9.05
C ASP A 117 -6.88 7.18 7.59
N ALA A 118 -7.84 6.37 7.14
CA ALA A 118 -7.88 5.82 5.80
C ALA A 118 -9.08 6.39 5.03
N SER A 119 -8.90 6.60 3.73
CA SER A 119 -9.96 7.05 2.82
C SER A 119 -9.72 6.45 1.43
N THR A 120 -10.79 6.06 0.78
CA THR A 120 -10.81 5.63 -0.62
C THR A 120 -11.78 6.51 -1.39
N ASP A 121 -11.57 6.65 -2.70
CA ASP A 121 -12.49 7.41 -3.55
C ASP A 121 -13.78 6.62 -3.82
N ASP A 122 -13.78 5.30 -3.61
CA ASP A 122 -14.97 4.44 -3.66
C ASP A 122 -14.92 3.29 -2.63
N TYR A 123 -16.05 2.61 -2.46
CA TYR A 123 -16.16 1.43 -1.58
C TYR A 123 -15.89 0.11 -2.31
N THR A 124 -15.72 0.12 -3.63
CA THR A 124 -15.53 -1.09 -4.44
C THR A 124 -14.15 -1.71 -4.27
N GLY A 125 -13.15 -0.91 -3.82
CA GLY A 125 -11.75 -1.29 -3.78
C GLY A 125 -11.04 -1.20 -5.13
N LEU A 126 -11.66 -0.57 -6.13
CA LEU A 126 -11.09 -0.37 -7.47
C LEU A 126 -10.35 0.97 -7.61
N ALA A 127 -10.58 1.91 -6.70
CA ALA A 127 -9.77 3.13 -6.57
C ALA A 127 -8.70 2.97 -5.49
N ASN A 128 -7.53 3.58 -5.73
CA ASN A 128 -6.47 3.59 -4.74
C ASN A 128 -6.88 4.34 -3.49
N GLY A 129 -6.49 3.81 -2.33
CA GLY A 129 -6.73 4.45 -1.04
C GLY A 129 -5.56 5.30 -0.57
N ASN A 130 -5.90 6.34 0.18
CA ASN A 130 -4.95 7.13 0.96
C ASN A 130 -5.08 6.75 2.43
N TYR A 131 -3.95 6.67 3.14
CA TYR A 131 -3.98 6.46 4.57
C TYR A 131 -2.83 7.18 5.26
N SER A 132 -3.04 7.47 6.53
CA SER A 132 -2.00 7.94 7.42
C SER A 132 -2.08 7.21 8.76
N ILE A 133 -0.96 7.08 9.44
CA ILE A 133 -0.87 6.51 10.78
C ILE A 133 -0.21 7.54 11.69
N ARG A 134 -0.96 8.08 12.66
CA ARG A 134 -0.47 9.10 13.60
C ARG A 134 0.05 10.38 12.92
N GLY A 135 -0.40 10.66 11.68
CA GLY A 135 0.05 11.79 10.86
C GLY A 135 1.22 11.49 9.93
N PHE A 136 1.79 10.29 9.96
CA PHE A 136 2.66 9.81 8.89
C PHE A 136 1.83 9.35 7.69
N THR A 137 2.17 9.81 6.51
CA THR A 137 1.46 9.49 5.26
C THR A 137 1.87 8.13 4.70
N SER A 138 1.10 7.58 3.76
CA SER A 138 1.31 6.22 3.21
C SER A 138 2.70 6.00 2.62
N ASP A 139 3.35 7.04 2.11
CA ASP A 139 4.73 7.01 1.61
C ASP A 139 5.80 7.03 2.71
N GLU A 140 5.40 7.24 3.98
CA GLU A 140 6.24 7.13 5.18
C GLU A 140 5.99 5.82 5.94
N ILE A 141 5.08 4.96 5.44
CA ILE A 141 4.70 3.68 6.05
C ILE A 141 5.17 2.55 5.14
N GLY A 142 6.02 1.69 5.66
CA GLY A 142 6.45 0.52 4.92
C GLY A 142 5.36 -0.53 4.83
N THR A 143 5.16 -1.14 3.66
CA THR A 143 4.15 -2.17 3.48
C THR A 143 4.74 -3.41 2.83
N THR A 144 4.41 -4.57 3.35
CA THR A 144 4.87 -5.86 2.83
C THR A 144 3.72 -6.85 2.63
N VAL A 145 3.86 -7.71 1.64
CA VAL A 145 3.02 -8.90 1.43
C VAL A 145 3.88 -10.15 1.39
N ASN A 146 3.57 -11.14 2.21
CA ASN A 146 4.37 -12.37 2.32
C ASN A 146 5.88 -12.07 2.42
N GLY A 147 6.26 -11.06 3.21
CA GLY A 147 7.64 -10.62 3.40
C GLY A 147 8.26 -9.78 2.27
N ALA A 148 7.61 -9.66 1.10
CA ALA A 148 8.08 -8.81 0.00
C ALA A 148 7.57 -7.36 0.16
N PRO A 149 8.41 -6.32 0.05
CA PRO A 149 7.97 -4.93 0.10
C PRO A 149 7.20 -4.55 -1.17
N ILE A 150 6.09 -3.80 -0.99
CA ILE A 150 5.20 -3.38 -2.08
C ILE A 150 5.09 -1.86 -2.25
N ASN A 151 5.75 -1.06 -1.43
CA ASN A 151 5.88 0.37 -1.70
C ASN A 151 6.61 0.58 -3.03
N ASP A 152 6.20 1.54 -3.83
CA ASP A 152 6.94 1.94 -5.03
C ASP A 152 8.39 2.33 -4.67
N SER A 153 9.35 1.91 -5.47
CA SER A 153 10.77 2.09 -5.15
C SER A 153 11.27 3.52 -5.36
N GLY A 154 10.54 4.32 -6.14
CA GLY A 154 10.90 5.69 -6.47
C GLY A 154 10.27 6.72 -5.54
N ASN A 155 8.97 6.59 -5.27
CA ASN A 155 8.20 7.56 -4.49
C ASN A 155 7.71 7.04 -3.14
N TYR A 156 7.92 5.75 -2.82
CA TYR A 156 7.51 5.05 -1.61
C TYR A 156 6.00 4.90 -1.39
N LYS A 157 5.14 5.35 -2.30
CA LYS A 157 3.69 5.17 -2.18
C LYS A 157 3.30 3.71 -2.34
N VAL A 158 2.17 3.35 -1.76
CA VAL A 158 1.53 2.05 -1.96
C VAL A 158 0.26 2.24 -2.78
N TYR A 159 0.16 1.49 -3.87
CA TYR A 159 -1.02 1.45 -4.73
C TYR A 159 -1.85 0.23 -4.33
N SER A 160 -2.85 0.46 -3.49
CA SER A 160 -3.55 -0.62 -2.79
C SER A 160 -4.38 -1.52 -3.68
N THR A 161 -4.81 -1.06 -4.85
CA THR A 161 -5.56 -1.83 -5.84
C THR A 161 -4.74 -2.95 -6.48
N GLU A 162 -3.41 -2.81 -6.49
CA GLU A 162 -2.51 -3.74 -7.17
C GLU A 162 -2.32 -5.08 -6.46
N TYR A 163 -2.72 -5.19 -5.17
CA TYR A 163 -2.36 -6.35 -4.35
C TYR A 163 -3.56 -6.97 -3.65
N GLY A 164 -3.61 -8.29 -3.71
CA GLY A 164 -4.48 -9.15 -2.92
C GLY A 164 -5.96 -9.11 -3.28
N ASP A 165 -6.60 -10.23 -3.04
CA ASP A 165 -8.04 -10.36 -2.94
C ASP A 165 -8.41 -10.67 -1.49
N THR A 166 -9.53 -10.14 -1.01
CA THR A 166 -10.03 -10.33 0.37
C THR A 166 -10.10 -11.81 0.76
N GLU A 167 -10.48 -12.68 -0.18
CA GLU A 167 -10.59 -14.11 0.03
C GLU A 167 -9.24 -14.78 0.27
N ASN A 168 -8.15 -14.18 -0.22
CA ASN A 168 -6.79 -14.67 -0.10
C ASN A 168 -6.01 -14.05 1.06
N MET A 169 -6.51 -12.94 1.64
CA MET A 169 -5.84 -12.27 2.77
C MET A 169 -5.95 -13.10 4.04
N GLY A 170 -4.84 -13.28 4.72
CA GLY A 170 -4.74 -13.76 6.08
C GLY A 170 -4.84 -12.60 7.08
N ASP A 171 -3.88 -12.48 7.99
CA ASP A 171 -3.85 -11.40 8.97
C ASP A 171 -3.14 -10.16 8.41
N ILE A 172 -3.55 -8.97 8.90
CA ILE A 172 -2.92 -7.68 8.60
C ILE A 172 -2.41 -7.11 9.92
N THR A 173 -1.09 -6.93 10.05
CA THR A 173 -0.43 -6.38 11.23
C THR A 173 0.08 -4.98 10.94
N VAL A 174 -0.23 -4.04 11.82
CA VAL A 174 0.17 -2.64 11.75
C VAL A 174 1.07 -2.31 12.93
N LEU A 175 2.31 -1.96 12.63
CA LEU A 175 3.28 -1.42 13.60
C LEU A 175 3.24 0.09 13.52
N GLN A 176 2.91 0.75 14.62
CA GLN A 176 2.75 2.19 14.64
C GLN A 176 4.01 2.88 15.17
N GLY A 177 4.47 3.90 14.45
CA GLY A 177 5.58 4.76 14.87
C GLY A 177 6.95 4.35 14.36
N TYR A 178 7.28 3.07 14.33
CA TYR A 178 8.52 2.55 13.73
C TYR A 178 8.38 1.07 13.36
N PRO A 179 8.99 0.62 12.23
CA PRO A 179 9.01 -0.79 11.83
C PRO A 179 9.96 -1.60 12.72
N ASP A 180 9.89 -2.91 12.62
CA ASP A 180 10.95 -3.80 13.12
C ASP A 180 12.25 -3.60 12.35
N VAL A 181 13.37 -3.82 13.00
CA VAL A 181 14.69 -3.61 12.39
C VAL A 181 14.96 -4.62 11.25
N ASP A 182 14.35 -5.79 11.29
CA ASP A 182 14.42 -6.83 10.26
C ASP A 182 13.55 -6.54 9.04
N SER A 183 12.52 -5.65 9.15
CA SER A 183 11.60 -5.37 8.04
C SER A 183 12.33 -4.95 6.76
N PRO A 184 12.06 -5.55 5.58
CA PRO A 184 12.73 -5.21 4.32
C PRO A 184 12.18 -3.91 3.71
N ILE A 185 12.35 -2.82 4.44
CA ILE A 185 11.76 -1.52 4.12
C ILE A 185 12.84 -0.45 4.25
N SER A 186 12.96 0.42 3.25
CA SER A 186 13.89 1.56 3.24
C SER A 186 13.20 2.91 3.49
N GLY A 187 11.90 3.01 3.25
CA GLY A 187 11.15 4.28 3.27
C GLY A 187 10.27 4.51 4.50
N ALA A 188 10.34 3.71 5.56
CA ALA A 188 9.42 3.79 6.68
C ALA A 188 9.89 4.70 7.80
N ALA A 189 9.37 5.93 7.86
CA ALA A 189 9.57 6.84 8.99
C ALA A 189 8.51 6.65 10.09
N GLY A 190 7.30 6.21 9.74
CA GLY A 190 6.12 6.21 10.60
C GLY A 190 5.60 4.84 11.05
N GLY A 191 6.24 3.74 10.65
CA GLY A 191 5.80 2.40 10.99
C GLY A 191 5.72 1.46 9.79
N SER A 192 5.01 0.34 9.94
CA SER A 192 4.83 -0.61 8.86
C SER A 192 3.50 -1.34 8.92
N ILE A 193 3.06 -1.82 7.75
CA ILE A 193 1.94 -2.72 7.56
C ILE A 193 2.49 -4.00 6.94
N ALA A 194 2.20 -5.14 7.54
CA ALA A 194 2.53 -6.44 6.99
C ALA A 194 1.26 -7.28 6.88
N TRP A 195 1.01 -7.86 5.72
CA TRP A 195 -0.06 -8.82 5.57
C TRP A 195 0.41 -10.07 4.83
N VAL A 196 -0.26 -11.16 5.10
CA VAL A 196 0.07 -12.46 4.54
C VAL A 196 -1.12 -13.02 3.79
N THR A 197 -0.86 -13.87 2.82
CA THR A 197 -1.91 -14.67 2.19
C THR A 197 -2.19 -15.92 3.03
N ILE A 198 -3.44 -16.40 2.97
CA ILE A 198 -3.81 -17.65 3.65
C ILE A 198 -2.96 -18.82 3.17
N ASP A 199 -2.71 -19.78 4.05
CA ASP A 199 -2.11 -21.03 3.65
C ASP A 199 -3.07 -21.88 2.83
N PRO A 200 -2.54 -22.69 1.91
CA PRO A 200 -3.35 -23.62 1.16
C PRO A 200 -4.08 -24.58 2.11
N PRO A 201 -5.40 -24.78 1.93
CA PRO A 201 -6.17 -25.69 2.77
C PRO A 201 -5.78 -27.15 2.53
N HIS A 202 -5.99 -28.00 3.54
CA HIS A 202 -5.74 -29.44 3.46
C HIS A 202 -6.74 -30.20 2.58
N THR A 203 -7.90 -29.60 2.27
CA THR A 203 -8.95 -30.20 1.45
C THR A 203 -8.92 -29.63 0.03
N ALA A 204 -9.03 -30.51 -0.96
CA ALA A 204 -9.24 -30.08 -2.34
C ALA A 204 -10.62 -29.46 -2.49
N GLY A 205 -10.75 -28.49 -3.41
CA GLY A 205 -12.03 -27.84 -3.68
C GLY A 205 -11.90 -26.62 -4.58
N LEU A 206 -13.04 -26.09 -5.00
CA LEU A 206 -13.17 -24.89 -5.78
C LEU A 206 -14.06 -23.91 -5.03
N ASP A 207 -13.51 -22.81 -4.53
CA ASP A 207 -14.29 -21.71 -3.96
C ASP A 207 -14.75 -20.78 -5.08
N VAL A 208 -16.01 -20.41 -5.07
CA VAL A 208 -16.61 -19.49 -6.04
C VAL A 208 -17.37 -18.41 -5.31
N THR A 209 -17.13 -17.15 -5.69
CA THR A 209 -17.89 -16.01 -5.17
C THR A 209 -18.33 -15.12 -6.32
N GLN A 210 -19.59 -14.66 -6.25
CA GLN A 210 -20.15 -13.67 -7.18
C GLN A 210 -20.74 -12.52 -6.37
N THR A 211 -20.34 -11.29 -6.72
CA THR A 211 -20.84 -10.07 -6.06
C THR A 211 -21.48 -9.16 -7.10
N PHE A 212 -22.55 -8.50 -6.69
CA PHE A 212 -23.23 -7.43 -7.42
C PHE A 212 -23.39 -6.24 -6.46
N GLY A 213 -23.31 -5.02 -6.99
CA GLY A 213 -23.44 -3.83 -6.16
C GLY A 213 -23.89 -2.60 -6.93
N SER A 214 -23.95 -1.48 -6.21
CA SER A 214 -24.19 -0.15 -6.76
C SER A 214 -23.15 0.18 -7.83
N ASN A 215 -23.47 1.14 -8.71
CA ASN A 215 -22.58 1.58 -9.79
C ASN A 215 -22.18 0.43 -10.73
N ASP A 216 -23.12 -0.45 -11.06
CA ASP A 216 -22.91 -1.67 -11.86
C ASP A 216 -21.74 -2.54 -11.38
N TYR A 217 -21.43 -2.49 -10.08
CA TYR A 217 -20.34 -3.30 -9.53
C TYR A 217 -20.60 -4.78 -9.72
N ARG A 218 -19.66 -5.44 -10.35
CA ARG A 218 -19.67 -6.89 -10.61
C ARG A 218 -18.31 -7.47 -10.27
N ARG A 219 -18.30 -8.51 -9.47
CA ARG A 219 -17.08 -9.22 -9.14
C ARG A 219 -17.29 -10.72 -9.17
N THR A 220 -16.46 -11.40 -9.92
CA THR A 220 -16.38 -12.87 -9.97
C THR A 220 -15.03 -13.31 -9.40
N PHE A 221 -15.05 -14.25 -8.49
CA PHE A 221 -13.84 -14.83 -7.90
C PHE A 221 -13.92 -16.36 -7.93
N PHE A 222 -12.79 -16.99 -8.25
CA PHE A 222 -12.58 -18.44 -8.19
C PHE A 222 -11.27 -18.73 -7.47
N ARG A 223 -11.25 -19.77 -6.62
CA ARG A 223 -10.01 -20.30 -6.05
C ARG A 223 -10.03 -21.82 -6.05
N LEU A 224 -9.12 -22.40 -6.80
CA LEU A 224 -8.87 -23.85 -6.83
C LEU A 224 -7.87 -24.19 -5.73
N ASN A 225 -8.25 -25.13 -4.87
CA ASN A 225 -7.44 -25.68 -3.80
C ASN A 225 -7.08 -27.12 -4.16
N THR A 226 -5.80 -27.50 -4.06
CA THR A 226 -5.37 -28.88 -4.37
C THR A 226 -5.62 -29.85 -3.23
N GLY A 227 -5.78 -29.35 -1.99
CA GLY A 227 -5.65 -30.18 -0.80
C GLY A 227 -4.24 -30.72 -0.62
N ASP A 228 -4.07 -31.69 0.25
CA ASP A 228 -2.80 -32.38 0.46
C ASP A 228 -2.46 -33.28 -0.73
N THR A 229 -1.41 -32.91 -1.45
CA THR A 229 -0.85 -33.69 -2.56
C THR A 229 0.56 -34.09 -2.19
N GLY A 230 0.68 -35.14 -1.38
CA GLY A 230 1.94 -35.53 -0.71
C GLY A 230 2.38 -34.40 0.24
N PRO A 231 3.64 -33.95 0.18
CA PRO A 231 4.13 -32.87 1.04
C PRO A 231 3.73 -31.44 0.57
N VAL A 232 3.02 -31.33 -0.56
CA VAL A 232 2.69 -30.03 -1.18
C VAL A 232 1.19 -29.82 -1.16
N ARG A 233 0.77 -28.61 -0.82
CA ARG A 233 -0.58 -28.11 -1.02
C ARG A 233 -0.52 -26.72 -1.65
N SER A 234 -1.51 -26.41 -2.48
CA SER A 234 -1.51 -25.17 -3.26
C SER A 234 -2.92 -24.63 -3.44
N TRP A 235 -3.00 -23.33 -3.66
CA TRP A 235 -4.19 -22.73 -4.25
C TRP A 235 -3.80 -21.76 -5.38
N LEU A 236 -4.73 -21.59 -6.32
CA LEU A 236 -4.67 -20.62 -7.41
C LEU A 236 -6.02 -19.94 -7.51
N SER A 237 -6.04 -18.61 -7.51
CA SER A 237 -7.26 -17.82 -7.64
C SER A 237 -7.24 -16.91 -8.85
N TYR A 238 -8.42 -16.56 -9.30
CA TYR A 238 -8.69 -15.56 -10.32
C TYR A 238 -9.85 -14.69 -9.88
N SER A 239 -9.73 -13.39 -10.03
CA SER A 239 -10.85 -12.47 -9.90
C SER A 239 -10.90 -11.48 -11.05
N ASN A 240 -12.13 -11.08 -11.40
CA ASN A 240 -12.39 -9.94 -12.27
C ASN A 240 -13.41 -9.05 -11.60
N ASN A 241 -13.07 -7.77 -11.51
CA ASN A 241 -13.83 -6.75 -10.79
C ASN A 241 -14.08 -5.59 -11.75
N SER A 242 -15.32 -5.14 -11.85
CA SER A 242 -15.69 -3.96 -12.66
C SER A 242 -16.77 -3.14 -11.98
N ALA A 243 -16.73 -1.83 -12.17
CA ALA A 243 -17.75 -0.89 -11.74
C ALA A 243 -17.73 0.35 -12.62
N ASP A 244 -18.85 1.04 -12.72
CA ASP A 244 -18.89 2.42 -13.17
C ASP A 244 -18.35 3.33 -12.07
N LEU A 245 -17.81 4.49 -12.44
CA LEU A 245 -17.49 5.52 -11.46
C LEU A 245 -18.79 5.97 -10.76
N TRP A 246 -18.76 6.14 -9.44
CA TRP A 246 -19.95 6.59 -8.69
C TRP A 246 -20.30 8.06 -8.98
N ARG A 247 -19.36 8.84 -9.53
CA ARG A 247 -19.53 10.22 -10.01
C ARG A 247 -18.73 10.47 -11.26
N GLY A 248 -19.29 11.28 -12.16
CA GLY A 248 -18.71 11.48 -13.49
C GLY A 248 -18.81 10.24 -14.38
N PRO A 249 -18.39 10.34 -15.64
CA PRO A 249 -18.40 9.25 -16.59
C PRO A 249 -17.14 8.37 -16.46
N GLY A 250 -17.25 7.10 -16.87
CA GLY A 250 -16.15 6.15 -16.96
C GLY A 250 -16.38 4.92 -16.11
N ASP A 251 -15.47 3.96 -16.25
CA ASP A 251 -15.53 2.66 -15.62
C ASP A 251 -14.15 2.25 -15.08
N GLN A 252 -14.15 1.25 -14.23
CA GLN A 252 -12.97 0.64 -13.65
C GLN A 252 -13.03 -0.87 -13.89
N ASN A 253 -11.91 -1.46 -14.28
CA ASN A 253 -11.76 -2.89 -14.48
C ASN A 253 -10.43 -3.38 -13.94
N VAL A 254 -10.50 -4.37 -13.03
CA VAL A 254 -9.32 -4.95 -12.38
C VAL A 254 -9.40 -6.46 -12.43
N THR A 255 -8.37 -7.08 -12.98
CA THR A 255 -8.20 -8.55 -13.02
C THR A 255 -7.03 -8.94 -12.15
N LYS A 256 -7.22 -9.93 -11.26
CA LYS A 256 -6.16 -10.46 -10.40
C LYS A 256 -6.01 -11.97 -10.57
N VAL A 257 -4.77 -12.43 -10.46
CA VAL A 257 -4.43 -13.86 -10.38
C VAL A 257 -3.43 -14.04 -9.26
N ASP A 258 -3.84 -14.73 -8.20
CA ASP A 258 -2.97 -15.01 -7.06
C ASP A 258 -2.77 -16.50 -6.88
N GLY A 259 -1.63 -16.89 -6.30
CA GLY A 259 -1.34 -18.29 -5.99
C GLY A 259 -0.40 -18.42 -4.81
N LYS A 260 -0.55 -19.51 -4.07
CA LYS A 260 0.39 -19.94 -3.04
C LYS A 260 0.55 -21.45 -3.07
N SER A 261 1.79 -21.90 -2.98
CA SER A 261 2.16 -23.30 -2.75
C SER A 261 2.95 -23.39 -1.47
N LEU A 262 2.61 -24.33 -0.61
CA LEU A 262 3.36 -24.66 0.59
C LEU A 262 3.87 -26.09 0.48
N TRP A 263 5.18 -26.26 0.58
CA TRP A 263 5.87 -27.52 0.69
C TRP A 263 6.35 -27.70 2.12
N THR A 264 5.76 -28.65 2.82
CA THR A 264 6.18 -29.11 4.15
C THR A 264 7.21 -30.22 3.93
N ILE A 265 8.50 -29.90 4.11
CA ILE A 265 9.60 -30.83 3.91
C ILE A 265 9.58 -31.86 5.03
N ASP A 266 9.48 -31.39 6.27
CA ASP A 266 9.27 -32.15 7.49
C ASP A 266 8.59 -31.30 8.57
N ASP A 267 8.58 -31.74 9.82
CA ASP A 267 7.94 -31.03 10.94
C ASP A 267 8.61 -29.68 11.29
N ASN A 268 9.82 -29.41 10.79
CA ASN A 268 10.61 -28.24 11.11
C ASN A 268 10.93 -27.37 9.90
N ASP A 269 10.90 -27.92 8.71
CA ASP A 269 11.38 -27.29 7.48
C ASP A 269 10.24 -27.13 6.46
N SER A 270 10.10 -25.93 5.94
CA SER A 270 9.09 -25.65 4.93
C SER A 270 9.54 -24.60 3.92
N VAL A 271 8.95 -24.64 2.74
CA VAL A 271 9.10 -23.60 1.72
C VAL A 271 7.72 -23.22 1.20
N SER A 272 7.39 -21.94 1.22
CA SER A 272 6.21 -21.43 0.54
C SER A 272 6.60 -20.55 -0.64
N ALA A 273 5.87 -20.67 -1.74
CA ALA A 273 5.97 -19.81 -2.91
C ALA A 273 4.67 -19.06 -3.10
N SER A 274 4.71 -17.75 -3.22
CA SER A 274 3.55 -16.91 -3.47
C SER A 274 3.72 -16.08 -4.73
N PHE A 275 2.61 -15.87 -5.43
CA PHE A 275 2.52 -15.09 -6.65
C PHE A 275 1.26 -14.25 -6.61
N GLN A 276 1.37 -12.97 -6.96
CA GLN A 276 0.24 -12.07 -7.16
C GLN A 276 0.43 -11.34 -8.49
N TYR A 277 -0.58 -11.31 -9.31
CA TYR A 277 -0.65 -10.57 -10.55
C TYR A 277 -1.90 -9.69 -10.57
N ASN A 278 -1.71 -8.45 -10.99
CA ASN A 278 -2.77 -7.47 -11.18
C ASN A 278 -2.68 -6.86 -12.58
N ARG A 279 -3.83 -6.63 -13.19
CA ARG A 279 -3.99 -5.79 -14.37
C ARG A 279 -5.22 -4.94 -14.19
N GLU A 280 -5.02 -3.64 -14.17
CA GLU A 280 -6.09 -2.66 -14.05
C GLU A 280 -6.15 -1.74 -15.28
N PHE A 281 -7.36 -1.31 -15.57
CA PHE A 281 -7.67 -0.20 -16.45
C PHE A 281 -8.80 0.57 -15.79
N THR A 282 -8.52 1.77 -15.32
CA THR A 282 -9.48 2.57 -14.58
C THR A 282 -9.55 3.98 -15.15
N HIS A 283 -10.78 4.53 -15.27
CA HIS A 283 -10.96 5.96 -15.42
C HIS A 283 -10.75 6.64 -14.05
N LEU A 284 -10.29 7.88 -14.07
CA LEU A 284 -9.93 8.60 -12.87
C LEU A 284 -11.06 9.51 -12.39
N TYR A 285 -11.20 9.60 -11.08
CA TYR A 285 -12.00 10.65 -10.46
C TYR A 285 -11.26 11.99 -10.55
N VAL A 286 -11.95 13.04 -11.01
CA VAL A 286 -11.42 14.39 -10.91
C VAL A 286 -11.55 14.89 -9.47
N SER A 287 -10.53 15.56 -8.96
CA SER A 287 -10.58 16.18 -7.63
C SER A 287 -11.08 17.62 -7.75
N PRO A 288 -12.26 17.97 -7.22
CA PRO A 288 -12.76 19.34 -7.23
C PRO A 288 -12.13 20.20 -6.14
N THR A 289 -12.17 21.51 -6.32
CA THR A 289 -12.02 22.48 -5.23
C THR A 289 -13.21 22.37 -4.27
N LYS A 290 -13.09 22.97 -3.09
CA LYS A 290 -14.20 23.02 -2.12
C LYS A 290 -15.43 23.73 -2.68
N ALA A 291 -15.23 24.79 -3.48
CA ALA A 291 -16.31 25.56 -4.10
C ALA A 291 -17.04 24.75 -5.16
N GLU A 292 -16.31 24.05 -6.04
CA GLU A 292 -16.88 23.17 -7.07
C GLU A 292 -17.66 22.02 -6.44
N ALA A 293 -17.11 21.36 -5.41
CA ALA A 293 -17.80 20.29 -4.69
C ALA A 293 -19.09 20.75 -4.00
N GLN A 294 -19.14 22.00 -3.52
CA GLN A 294 -20.35 22.59 -2.94
C GLN A 294 -21.39 22.91 -4.00
N GLN A 295 -20.97 23.30 -5.20
CA GLN A 295 -21.85 23.61 -6.31
C GLN A 295 -22.38 22.32 -6.97
N ASN A 296 -21.55 21.34 -7.15
CA ASN A 296 -21.88 20.05 -7.74
C ASN A 296 -21.08 18.94 -7.07
N TYR A 297 -21.74 18.11 -6.25
CA TYR A 297 -21.08 16.99 -5.57
C TYR A 297 -20.74 15.83 -6.51
N ASP A 298 -21.43 15.75 -7.66
CA ASP A 298 -21.15 14.76 -8.72
C ASP A 298 -20.14 15.29 -9.76
N TYR A 299 -19.30 16.25 -9.35
CA TYR A 299 -18.29 16.85 -10.22
C TYR A 299 -17.39 15.79 -10.85
N GLY A 300 -17.32 15.77 -12.17
CA GLY A 300 -16.61 14.77 -12.97
C GLY A 300 -15.95 15.40 -14.20
N TYR A 301 -15.21 14.59 -14.94
CA TYR A 301 -14.72 14.98 -16.27
C TYR A 301 -15.87 15.10 -17.26
N ASP A 302 -15.62 15.71 -18.42
CA ASP A 302 -16.63 15.92 -19.47
C ASP A 302 -17.04 14.57 -20.07
N SER A 303 -18.35 14.30 -20.07
CA SER A 303 -18.93 13.04 -20.58
C SER A 303 -18.95 12.93 -22.10
N THR A 304 -18.87 14.08 -22.79
CA THR A 304 -18.84 14.19 -24.25
C THR A 304 -17.70 15.10 -24.66
N LEU A 305 -17.13 14.87 -25.83
CA LEU A 305 -16.10 15.74 -26.40
C LEU A 305 -16.72 17.09 -26.75
N LEU A 306 -16.51 18.12 -25.92
CA LEU A 306 -17.14 19.43 -26.06
C LEU A 306 -16.60 20.21 -27.27
N ASN A 307 -15.36 19.97 -27.62
CA ASN A 307 -14.68 20.55 -28.78
C ASN A 307 -13.48 19.69 -29.16
N PRO A 308 -12.90 19.84 -30.39
CA PRO A 308 -11.79 18.99 -30.86
C PRO A 308 -10.49 19.04 -30.03
N THR A 309 -10.40 19.96 -29.07
CA THR A 309 -9.24 20.13 -28.19
C THR A 309 -9.59 20.04 -26.70
N ASP A 310 -10.68 19.36 -26.39
CA ASP A 310 -11.17 19.18 -25.04
C ASP A 310 -10.29 18.22 -24.24
N ILE A 311 -9.38 18.78 -23.47
CA ILE A 311 -8.46 18.01 -22.62
C ILE A 311 -9.15 17.40 -21.40
N ASN A 312 -10.36 17.82 -21.03
CA ASN A 312 -11.12 17.32 -19.89
C ASN A 312 -12.05 16.17 -20.24
N PHE A 313 -12.05 15.71 -21.49
CA PHE A 313 -12.86 14.57 -21.89
C PHE A 313 -12.46 13.30 -21.12
N TYR A 314 -13.43 12.66 -20.48
CA TYR A 314 -13.18 11.57 -19.50
C TYR A 314 -12.31 10.43 -20.04
N ARG A 315 -12.42 10.08 -21.32
CA ARG A 315 -11.65 9.00 -21.94
C ARG A 315 -10.15 9.23 -21.96
N LEU A 316 -9.72 10.46 -21.73
CA LEU A 316 -8.30 10.81 -21.65
C LEU A 316 -7.73 10.64 -20.23
N HIS A 317 -8.59 10.50 -19.23
CA HIS A 317 -8.17 10.42 -17.83
C HIS A 317 -8.26 9.00 -17.31
N THR A 318 -7.19 8.24 -17.51
CA THR A 318 -7.14 6.80 -17.24
C THR A 318 -5.88 6.41 -16.47
N ASN A 319 -5.90 5.22 -15.85
CA ASN A 319 -4.73 4.62 -15.20
C ASN A 319 -4.62 3.14 -15.61
N PRO A 320 -4.07 2.84 -16.79
CA PRO A 320 -3.70 1.48 -17.16
C PRO A 320 -2.45 1.05 -16.42
N PHE A 321 -2.53 0.01 -15.58
CA PHE A 321 -1.39 -0.53 -14.87
C PHE A 321 -1.44 -2.05 -14.77
N ARG A 322 -0.27 -2.68 -14.75
CA ARG A 322 -0.10 -4.10 -14.48
C ARG A 322 1.11 -4.33 -13.60
N SER A 323 0.94 -5.17 -12.62
CA SER A 323 1.99 -5.52 -11.68
C SER A 323 1.98 -7.01 -11.38
N TRP A 324 3.10 -7.51 -10.87
CA TRP A 324 3.17 -8.80 -10.21
C TRP A 324 4.28 -8.80 -9.16
N VAL A 325 4.07 -9.61 -8.13
CA VAL A 325 5.07 -9.91 -7.12
C VAL A 325 5.17 -11.41 -6.91
N VAL A 326 6.38 -11.91 -6.85
CA VAL A 326 6.69 -13.30 -6.49
C VAL A 326 7.59 -13.27 -5.27
N SER A 327 7.30 -14.09 -4.28
CA SER A 327 8.19 -14.35 -3.15
C SER A 327 8.26 -15.83 -2.84
N LEU A 328 9.42 -16.25 -2.37
CA LEU A 328 9.60 -17.54 -1.73
C LEU A 328 9.87 -17.28 -0.25
N ASP A 329 9.35 -18.12 0.62
CA ASP A 329 9.61 -18.06 2.05
C ASP A 329 10.07 -19.45 2.50
N GLY A 330 11.35 -19.55 2.84
CA GLY A 330 11.98 -20.78 3.29
C GLY A 330 12.32 -20.69 4.79
N GLU A 331 11.77 -21.62 5.57
CA GLU A 331 12.01 -21.74 7.00
C GLU A 331 12.71 -23.07 7.29
N PHE A 332 13.87 -23.00 7.93
CA PHE A 332 14.73 -24.17 8.15
C PHE A 332 15.26 -24.22 9.58
N LYS A 333 15.12 -25.34 10.25
CA LYS A 333 15.73 -25.62 11.55
C LYS A 333 17.13 -26.18 11.34
N LEU A 334 18.15 -25.33 11.50
CA LEU A 334 19.54 -25.74 11.34
C LEU A 334 20.07 -26.55 12.53
N SER A 335 19.55 -26.27 13.73
CA SER A 335 19.81 -27.01 14.97
C SER A 335 18.68 -26.77 15.97
N ASP A 336 18.74 -27.37 17.16
CA ASP A 336 17.68 -27.21 18.17
C ASP A 336 17.53 -25.76 18.65
N ASN A 337 18.55 -24.96 18.51
CA ASN A 337 18.57 -23.54 18.94
C ASN A 337 18.85 -22.56 17.81
N LEU A 338 18.82 -22.99 16.53
CA LEU A 338 19.12 -22.10 15.41
C LEU A 338 18.16 -22.37 14.25
N ARG A 339 17.44 -21.34 13.83
CA ARG A 339 16.54 -21.35 12.67
C ARG A 339 17.00 -20.32 11.65
N LEU A 340 16.84 -20.66 10.37
CA LEU A 340 17.10 -19.79 9.22
C LEU A 340 15.79 -19.50 8.50
N SER A 341 15.53 -18.21 8.24
CA SER A 341 14.47 -17.76 7.32
C SER A 341 15.10 -17.03 6.14
N VAL A 342 14.66 -17.35 4.92
CA VAL A 342 15.13 -16.70 3.68
C VAL A 342 13.96 -16.37 2.77
N VAL A 343 13.80 -15.10 2.43
CA VAL A 343 12.73 -14.61 1.55
C VAL A 343 13.32 -13.87 0.35
N PRO A 344 13.69 -14.55 -0.74
CA PRO A 344 13.92 -13.90 -2.02
C PRO A 344 12.59 -13.48 -2.65
N TYR A 345 12.59 -12.32 -3.34
CA TYR A 345 11.42 -11.79 -4.02
C TYR A 345 11.79 -11.01 -5.28
N VAL A 346 10.81 -10.88 -6.16
CA VAL A 346 10.87 -9.99 -7.33
C VAL A 346 9.51 -9.33 -7.51
N GLN A 347 9.52 -8.01 -7.67
CA GLN A 347 8.35 -7.20 -8.02
C GLN A 347 8.54 -6.61 -9.41
N TYR A 348 7.45 -6.52 -10.16
CA TYR A 348 7.36 -5.88 -11.47
C TYR A 348 6.15 -4.96 -11.51
N GLY A 349 6.30 -3.82 -12.17
CA GLY A 349 5.20 -2.89 -12.45
C GLY A 349 5.40 -2.22 -13.81
N ASN A 350 4.32 -2.01 -14.54
CA ASN A 350 4.33 -1.28 -15.80
C ASN A 350 2.97 -0.65 -16.10
N GLY A 351 2.98 0.63 -16.41
CA GLY A 351 1.80 1.42 -16.72
C GLY A 351 1.92 2.82 -16.13
N GLY A 352 0.84 3.56 -16.13
CA GLY A 352 0.86 4.90 -15.56
C GLY A 352 -0.40 5.70 -15.85
N THR A 353 -0.45 6.90 -15.30
CA THR A 353 -1.59 7.81 -15.39
C THR A 353 -1.62 8.52 -16.73
N GLY A 354 -2.78 8.50 -17.40
CA GLY A 354 -3.03 9.24 -18.63
C GLY A 354 -3.81 10.53 -18.44
N GLY A 355 -3.65 11.47 -19.36
CA GLY A 355 -4.34 12.76 -19.37
C GLY A 355 -4.45 13.37 -20.76
N GLY A 356 -5.37 14.33 -20.93
CA GLY A 356 -5.50 15.12 -22.16
C GLY A 356 -4.43 16.20 -22.25
N SER A 357 -3.89 16.40 -23.44
CA SER A 357 -2.98 17.49 -23.79
C SER A 357 -3.23 17.96 -25.21
N THR A 358 -2.64 19.09 -25.61
CA THR A 358 -2.75 19.59 -26.97
C THR A 358 -1.40 19.89 -27.56
N PHE A 359 -1.21 19.55 -28.84
CA PHE A 359 -0.05 19.95 -29.63
C PHE A 359 -0.45 20.92 -30.73
N THR A 360 0.46 21.82 -31.09
CA THR A 360 0.27 22.72 -32.23
C THR A 360 0.93 22.10 -33.45
N GLU A 361 0.13 21.78 -34.46
CA GLU A 361 0.61 21.33 -35.75
C GLU A 361 1.19 22.49 -36.55
N SER A 362 2.24 22.23 -37.33
CA SER A 362 2.92 23.24 -38.10
C SER A 362 3.54 22.66 -39.36
N THR A 363 3.47 23.41 -40.46
CA THR A 363 4.23 23.14 -41.70
C THR A 363 5.64 23.71 -41.66
N SER A 364 5.97 24.49 -40.64
CA SER A 364 7.29 25.13 -40.49
C SER A 364 8.31 24.14 -39.95
N THR A 365 9.39 23.98 -40.65
CA THR A 365 10.58 23.22 -40.24
C THR A 365 11.58 24.05 -39.44
N ALA A 366 11.28 25.35 -39.22
CA ALA A 366 12.19 26.30 -38.59
C ALA A 366 12.48 26.04 -37.10
N ASN A 367 11.61 25.31 -36.43
CA ASN A 367 11.82 24.84 -35.07
C ASN A 367 11.93 23.32 -35.14
N GLU A 368 13.08 22.77 -34.86
CA GLU A 368 13.35 21.32 -34.79
C GLU A 368 12.42 20.56 -33.83
N TYR A 369 11.66 21.29 -33.04
CA TYR A 369 10.79 20.82 -31.98
C TYR A 369 9.27 20.89 -32.27
N GLN A 370 8.91 21.35 -33.48
CA GLN A 370 7.50 21.34 -33.88
C GLN A 370 7.23 20.08 -34.69
N TYR A 371 6.00 19.58 -34.64
CA TYR A 371 5.51 18.43 -35.42
C TYR A 371 5.41 18.82 -36.87
N ALA A 372 6.55 19.06 -37.47
CA ALA A 372 6.63 19.56 -38.82
C ALA A 372 6.04 18.53 -39.78
N ASN A 373 5.02 18.97 -40.52
CA ASN A 373 4.33 18.20 -41.52
C ASN A 373 3.61 16.93 -40.99
N GLN A 374 3.15 16.96 -39.73
CA GLN A 374 2.29 15.90 -39.18
C GLN A 374 0.88 16.42 -38.97
N ASP A 375 -0.08 15.71 -39.54
CA ASP A 375 -1.50 15.84 -39.25
C ASP A 375 -1.85 14.86 -38.10
N LEU A 376 -1.82 15.37 -36.86
CA LEU A 376 -1.98 14.56 -35.65
C LEU A 376 -3.45 14.24 -35.36
N ASN A 377 -4.36 15.12 -35.78
CA ASN A 377 -5.80 14.97 -35.59
C ASN A 377 -6.50 14.32 -36.78
N SER A 378 -5.74 14.05 -37.87
CA SER A 378 -6.25 13.40 -39.10
C SER A 378 -7.42 14.15 -39.77
N ASP A 379 -7.43 15.48 -39.71
CA ASP A 379 -8.44 16.33 -40.36
C ASP A 379 -8.07 16.70 -41.81
N GLY A 380 -6.88 16.31 -42.27
CA GLY A 380 -6.37 16.57 -43.59
C GLY A 380 -5.68 17.94 -43.73
N VAL A 381 -5.54 18.69 -42.65
CA VAL A 381 -4.90 20.02 -42.63
C VAL A 381 -3.81 20.03 -41.56
N ILE A 382 -2.61 20.32 -41.98
CA ILE A 382 -1.51 20.53 -41.00
C ILE A 382 -1.58 21.96 -40.48
N GLY A 383 -2.09 22.12 -39.27
CA GLY A 383 -2.19 23.44 -38.60
C GLY A 383 -3.23 23.42 -37.47
N GLY A 384 -3.12 24.40 -36.56
CA GLY A 384 -4.01 24.45 -35.40
C GLY A 384 -3.53 23.61 -34.22
N LYS A 385 -4.46 23.27 -33.32
CA LYS A 385 -4.19 22.42 -32.15
C LYS A 385 -4.82 21.05 -32.36
N ALA A 386 -4.04 20.02 -32.16
CA ALA A 386 -4.49 18.63 -32.12
C ALA A 386 -4.58 18.17 -30.66
N LEU A 387 -5.68 17.46 -30.32
CA LEU A 387 -5.81 16.77 -29.05
C LEU A 387 -4.91 15.53 -29.05
N VAL A 388 -4.16 15.33 -27.99
CA VAL A 388 -3.30 14.17 -27.79
C VAL A 388 -3.51 13.57 -26.38
N TYR A 389 -3.25 12.28 -26.27
CA TYR A 389 -3.26 11.60 -24.98
C TYR A 389 -1.83 11.49 -24.46
N SER A 390 -1.59 12.04 -23.27
CA SER A 390 -0.34 11.94 -22.54
C SER A 390 -0.39 10.75 -21.60
N ILE A 391 0.65 9.93 -21.57
CA ILE A 391 0.81 8.86 -20.61
C ILE A 391 2.12 9.02 -19.84
N ASN A 392 2.01 9.07 -18.50
CA ASN A 392 3.13 9.05 -17.57
C ASN A 392 3.47 7.61 -17.21
N ASN A 393 4.35 7.01 -17.98
CA ASN A 393 4.64 5.59 -17.89
C ASN A 393 5.74 5.30 -16.87
N THR A 394 5.52 4.31 -16.02
CA THR A 394 6.49 3.77 -15.07
C THR A 394 6.74 2.31 -15.40
N TYR A 395 8.00 1.92 -15.46
CA TYR A 395 8.46 0.54 -15.59
C TYR A 395 9.38 0.23 -14.43
N THR A 396 9.03 -0.76 -13.61
CA THR A 396 9.81 -1.15 -12.44
C THR A 396 10.12 -2.64 -12.44
N ILE A 397 11.36 -2.98 -12.10
CA ILE A 397 11.75 -4.35 -11.72
C ILE A 397 12.56 -4.27 -10.43
N ARG A 398 12.13 -5.00 -9.39
CA ARG A 398 12.68 -4.91 -8.04
C ARG A 398 13.00 -6.29 -7.48
N PRO A 399 14.21 -6.83 -7.73
CA PRO A 399 14.70 -8.03 -7.08
C PRO A 399 15.24 -7.71 -5.68
N GLY A 400 15.01 -8.62 -4.74
CA GLY A 400 15.56 -8.51 -3.39
C GLY A 400 15.57 -9.83 -2.66
N VAL A 401 16.25 -9.85 -1.51
CA VAL A 401 16.30 -11.00 -0.60
C VAL A 401 16.52 -10.51 0.84
N ILE A 402 15.77 -11.08 1.76
CA ILE A 402 16.05 -11.00 3.18
C ILE A 402 16.41 -12.38 3.69
N ALA A 403 17.44 -12.47 4.53
CA ALA A 403 17.84 -13.70 5.21
C ALA A 403 18.13 -13.39 6.67
N LYS A 404 17.60 -14.19 7.58
CA LYS A 404 17.75 -14.01 9.00
C LYS A 404 17.92 -15.32 9.74
N LEU A 405 18.65 -15.24 10.84
CA LEU A 405 18.89 -16.33 11.77
C LEU A 405 18.27 -15.95 13.11
N ASN A 406 17.52 -16.88 13.69
CA ASN A 406 17.03 -16.83 15.06
C ASN A 406 17.78 -17.85 15.87
N GLN A 407 18.49 -17.37 16.89
CA GLN A 407 19.32 -18.20 17.75
C GLN A 407 18.89 -18.07 19.21
N ASP A 408 18.52 -19.18 19.82
CA ASP A 408 18.16 -19.24 21.23
C ASP A 408 19.41 -19.49 22.09
N PHE A 409 19.58 -18.70 23.13
CA PHE A 409 20.60 -18.83 24.16
C PHE A 409 19.95 -19.22 25.49
N GLY A 410 19.70 -20.53 25.67
CA GLY A 410 18.91 -21.05 26.77
C GLY A 410 17.42 -20.74 26.62
N GLU A 411 16.70 -20.70 27.75
CA GLU A 411 15.24 -20.49 27.77
C GLU A 411 14.83 -19.02 27.77
N ASN A 412 15.76 -18.11 28.07
CA ASN A 412 15.43 -16.74 28.43
C ASN A 412 15.97 -15.68 27.47
N ASN A 413 16.72 -16.07 26.46
CA ASN A 413 17.27 -15.11 25.50
C ASN A 413 17.25 -15.64 24.10
N SER A 414 16.81 -14.85 23.15
CA SER A 414 16.86 -15.14 21.71
C SER A 414 17.40 -13.93 20.93
N LEU A 415 18.30 -14.22 20.01
CA LEU A 415 18.90 -13.23 19.12
C LEU A 415 18.46 -13.50 17.68
N GLU A 416 17.76 -12.54 17.10
CA GLU A 416 17.53 -12.49 15.66
C GLU A 416 18.59 -11.59 15.02
N TYR A 417 19.22 -12.04 13.94
CA TYR A 417 20.15 -11.23 13.16
C TYR A 417 20.12 -11.62 11.68
N GLY A 418 20.41 -10.66 10.81
CA GLY A 418 20.30 -10.94 9.40
C GLY A 418 20.74 -9.82 8.48
N VAL A 419 20.41 -10.04 7.20
CA VAL A 419 20.75 -9.13 6.12
C VAL A 419 19.57 -8.96 5.18
N TRP A 420 19.45 -7.79 4.60
CA TRP A 420 18.54 -7.51 3.51
C TRP A 420 19.28 -6.81 2.39
N TRP A 421 18.98 -7.22 1.16
CA TRP A 421 19.48 -6.60 -0.05
C TRP A 421 18.36 -6.50 -1.08
N GLU A 422 18.28 -5.34 -1.75
CA GLU A 422 17.45 -5.18 -2.95
C GLU A 422 18.10 -4.21 -3.94
N ARG A 423 17.67 -4.31 -5.20
CA ARG A 423 18.13 -3.43 -6.26
C ARG A 423 17.02 -3.13 -7.28
N PRO A 424 16.02 -2.30 -6.94
CA PRO A 424 15.04 -1.84 -7.90
C PRO A 424 15.68 -1.02 -9.01
N ARG A 425 15.11 -1.17 -10.21
CA ARG A 425 15.36 -0.36 -11.39
C ARG A 425 14.03 0.17 -11.85
N GLN A 426 13.96 1.48 -12.08
CA GLN A 426 12.75 2.15 -12.47
C GLN A 426 13.06 3.07 -13.65
N GLU A 427 12.26 2.96 -14.69
CA GLU A 427 12.23 3.89 -15.83
C GLU A 427 10.91 4.64 -15.76
N GLN A 428 10.96 5.96 -15.82
CA GLN A 428 9.79 6.84 -15.82
C GLN A 428 9.89 7.76 -17.04
N SER A 429 8.79 7.89 -17.77
CA SER A 429 8.75 8.79 -18.91
C SER A 429 7.33 9.25 -19.19
N SER A 430 7.19 10.44 -19.75
CA SER A 430 5.94 10.91 -20.33
C SER A 430 6.04 10.92 -21.84
N ALA A 431 5.10 10.26 -22.51
CA ALA A 431 5.01 10.18 -23.95
C ALA A 431 3.55 10.42 -24.40
N PHE A 432 3.32 10.50 -25.70
CA PHE A 432 2.03 10.89 -26.24
C PHE A 432 1.57 9.97 -27.37
N THR A 433 0.25 9.77 -27.45
CA THR A 433 -0.40 9.10 -28.59
C THR A 433 -1.46 10.03 -29.21
N THR A 434 -1.78 9.79 -30.45
CA THR A 434 -2.84 10.52 -31.15
C THR A 434 -4.22 10.16 -30.61
N VAL A 435 -5.17 11.04 -30.83
CA VAL A 435 -6.58 10.87 -30.44
C VAL A 435 -7.42 11.00 -31.71
N ASN A 436 -8.37 10.11 -31.91
CA ASN A 436 -9.27 10.15 -33.06
C ASN A 436 -10.37 11.23 -32.87
N SER A 437 -11.22 11.41 -33.88
CA SER A 437 -12.33 12.39 -33.87
C SER A 437 -13.37 12.15 -32.78
N ASP A 438 -13.44 10.95 -32.20
CA ASP A 438 -14.34 10.60 -31.10
C ASP A 438 -13.69 10.80 -29.73
N GLY A 439 -12.49 11.35 -29.69
CA GLY A 439 -11.72 11.57 -28.46
C GLY A 439 -11.08 10.30 -27.89
N ILE A 440 -10.95 9.23 -28.68
CA ILE A 440 -10.39 7.95 -28.22
C ILE A 440 -8.89 7.92 -28.54
N PRO A 441 -8.01 7.73 -27.56
CA PRO A 441 -6.58 7.53 -27.76
C PRO A 441 -6.29 6.30 -28.62
N SER A 442 -5.30 6.39 -29.50
CA SER A 442 -4.85 5.26 -30.32
C SER A 442 -4.22 4.15 -29.47
N ASP A 443 -3.67 4.49 -28.32
CA ASP A 443 -3.10 3.54 -27.34
C ASP A 443 -3.07 4.14 -25.92
N TYR A 444 -3.72 3.47 -25.00
CA TYR A 444 -3.72 3.84 -23.57
C TYR A 444 -2.48 3.35 -22.81
N TRP A 445 -1.75 2.36 -23.37
CA TRP A 445 -0.61 1.71 -22.70
C TRP A 445 0.74 2.29 -23.13
N GLY A 446 0.77 3.17 -24.10
CA GLY A 446 1.98 3.79 -24.55
C GLY A 446 2.98 2.83 -25.19
N GLN A 447 2.52 1.94 -26.08
CA GLN A 447 3.42 1.06 -26.84
C GLN A 447 4.24 1.89 -27.84
N ASP A 448 5.54 1.68 -27.89
CA ASP A 448 6.49 2.47 -28.68
C ASP A 448 6.05 2.70 -30.15
N VAL A 449 5.34 1.74 -30.72
CA VAL A 449 4.87 1.80 -32.12
C VAL A 449 3.78 2.86 -32.33
N ASN A 450 3.03 3.19 -31.29
CA ASN A 450 1.89 4.12 -31.31
C ASN A 450 2.24 5.50 -30.77
N LEU A 451 3.47 5.71 -30.30
CA LEU A 451 3.88 6.99 -29.73
C LEU A 451 4.20 8.01 -30.84
N ILE A 452 3.81 9.25 -30.58
CA ILE A 452 4.11 10.39 -31.44
C ILE A 452 5.62 10.59 -31.49
N ARG A 453 6.12 10.83 -32.72
CA ARG A 453 7.54 11.00 -32.98
C ARG A 453 7.81 12.34 -33.63
N TYR A 454 9.02 12.83 -33.42
CA TYR A 454 9.59 13.92 -34.21
C TYR A 454 9.89 13.49 -35.64
N PRO A 455 10.13 14.45 -36.57
CA PRO A 455 10.48 14.14 -37.95
C PRO A 455 11.75 13.27 -38.12
N ASP A 456 12.67 13.31 -37.16
CA ASP A 456 13.87 12.48 -37.09
C ASP A 456 13.61 11.03 -36.61
N GLY A 457 12.36 10.72 -36.21
CA GLY A 457 11.94 9.42 -35.74
C GLY A 457 12.09 9.19 -34.25
N GLN A 458 12.63 10.15 -33.50
CA GLN A 458 12.71 10.04 -32.04
C GLN A 458 11.30 10.18 -31.40
N ILE A 459 11.04 9.43 -30.32
CA ILE A 459 9.78 9.52 -29.59
C ILE A 459 9.74 10.85 -28.84
N GLN A 460 8.62 11.55 -28.96
CA GLN A 460 8.40 12.73 -28.17
C GLN A 460 8.13 12.37 -26.71
N LYS A 461 8.87 12.99 -25.79
CA LYS A 461 8.74 12.87 -24.36
C LYS A 461 8.79 14.23 -23.69
N THR A 462 8.22 14.35 -22.50
CA THR A 462 8.37 15.54 -21.64
C THR A 462 9.37 15.29 -20.52
N TYR A 463 9.58 14.04 -20.16
CA TYR A 463 10.69 13.58 -19.32
C TYR A 463 11.04 12.13 -19.65
N ASN A 464 12.25 11.70 -19.32
CA ASN A 464 12.72 10.34 -19.59
C ASN A 464 13.84 9.94 -18.63
N GLU A 465 13.45 9.38 -17.51
CA GLU A 465 14.32 9.13 -16.37
C GLU A 465 14.55 7.63 -16.16
N TYR A 466 15.76 7.28 -15.73
CA TYR A 466 16.10 5.95 -15.27
C TYR A 466 16.78 6.01 -13.91
N THR A 467 16.24 5.28 -12.95
CA THR A 467 16.82 5.22 -11.60
C THR A 467 17.13 3.79 -11.19
N THR A 468 18.17 3.65 -10.39
CA THR A 468 18.53 2.42 -9.70
C THR A 468 18.78 2.74 -8.24
N THR A 469 18.07 2.05 -7.37
CA THR A 469 18.27 2.14 -5.92
C THR A 469 18.86 0.83 -5.44
N GLU A 470 20.05 0.86 -4.87
CA GLU A 470 20.63 -0.33 -4.23
C GLU A 470 20.59 -0.15 -2.72
N THR A 471 19.89 -1.05 -2.04
CA THR A 471 19.72 -1.05 -0.59
C THR A 471 20.40 -2.26 0.02
N ARG A 472 21.15 -2.04 1.09
CA ARG A 472 21.79 -3.06 1.91
C ARG A 472 21.49 -2.76 3.36
N LYS A 473 21.05 -3.74 4.11
CA LYS A 473 20.79 -3.61 5.53
C LYS A 473 21.36 -4.81 6.28
N VAL A 474 22.00 -4.56 7.39
CA VAL A 474 22.34 -5.56 8.40
C VAL A 474 21.60 -5.19 9.66
N PHE A 475 21.08 -6.18 10.37
CA PHE A 475 20.29 -5.95 11.57
C PHE A 475 20.50 -7.03 12.62
N ALA A 476 20.22 -6.68 13.86
CA ALA A 476 20.12 -7.62 14.96
C ALA A 476 19.11 -7.13 16.00
N THR A 477 18.40 -8.06 16.62
CA THR A 477 17.47 -7.82 17.74
C THR A 477 17.67 -8.90 18.78
N ASP A 478 17.96 -8.49 19.99
CA ASP A 478 18.03 -9.33 21.17
C ASP A 478 16.72 -9.22 21.97
N ASN A 479 16.14 -10.37 22.30
CA ASN A 479 14.96 -10.49 23.14
C ASN A 479 15.34 -11.27 24.40
N TRP A 480 15.30 -10.58 25.54
CA TRP A 480 15.66 -11.14 26.81
C TRP A 480 14.46 -11.16 27.78
N THR A 481 14.15 -12.34 28.30
CA THR A 481 13.08 -12.60 29.29
C THR A 481 13.71 -13.01 30.61
N PRO A 482 14.27 -12.07 31.43
CA PRO A 482 14.97 -12.39 32.66
C PRO A 482 14.12 -13.13 33.67
N ASN A 483 12.82 -12.98 33.60
CA ASN A 483 11.81 -13.70 34.38
C ASN A 483 10.46 -13.64 33.70
N ASP A 484 9.44 -14.29 34.26
CA ASP A 484 8.08 -14.40 33.71
C ASP A 484 7.37 -13.03 33.54
N GLN A 485 7.84 -11.97 34.21
CA GLN A 485 7.24 -10.64 34.18
C GLN A 485 7.85 -9.71 33.15
N TRP A 486 9.13 -9.82 32.87
CA TRP A 486 9.85 -8.88 32.02
C TRP A 486 10.23 -9.49 30.68
N THR A 487 9.93 -8.76 29.62
CA THR A 487 10.51 -8.96 28.30
C THR A 487 11.21 -7.66 27.89
N LEU A 488 12.48 -7.75 27.59
CA LEU A 488 13.32 -6.62 27.15
C LEU A 488 13.77 -6.90 25.72
N THR A 489 13.66 -5.90 24.86
CA THR A 489 14.07 -5.99 23.46
C THR A 489 15.03 -4.87 23.13
N ALA A 490 16.15 -5.18 22.51
CA ALA A 490 17.08 -4.19 21.99
C ALA A 490 17.50 -4.58 20.57
N GLY A 491 17.25 -3.68 19.62
CA GLY A 491 17.56 -3.93 18.22
C GLY A 491 18.32 -2.76 17.59
N ALA A 492 19.03 -3.05 16.53
CA ALA A 492 19.63 -2.05 15.67
C ALA A 492 19.74 -2.55 14.23
N ALA A 493 19.51 -1.65 13.28
CA ALA A 493 19.81 -1.89 11.89
C ALA A 493 20.77 -0.83 11.36
N TYR A 494 21.72 -1.22 10.52
CA TYR A 494 22.49 -0.32 9.68
C TYR A 494 22.02 -0.45 8.25
N LEU A 495 21.41 0.63 7.75
CA LEU A 495 20.95 0.73 6.37
C LEU A 495 21.97 1.56 5.58
N TRP A 496 22.33 1.05 4.41
CA TRP A 496 23.05 1.75 3.35
C TRP A 496 22.20 1.72 2.08
N GLU A 497 21.94 2.89 1.51
CA GLU A 497 21.15 3.03 0.28
C GLU A 497 21.89 3.95 -0.69
N GLN A 498 22.06 3.48 -1.91
CA GLN A 498 22.61 4.28 -3.02
C GLN A 498 21.55 4.44 -4.10
N ARG A 499 21.24 5.69 -4.42
CA ARG A 499 20.40 6.06 -5.55
C ARG A 499 21.26 6.59 -6.68
N LYS A 500 21.09 6.00 -7.85
CA LYS A 500 21.70 6.46 -9.11
C LYS A 500 20.59 6.81 -10.06
N GLY A 501 20.60 8.02 -10.59
CA GLY A 501 19.65 8.50 -11.57
C GLY A 501 20.37 8.92 -12.83
N PHE A 502 19.70 8.72 -13.94
CA PHE A 502 20.10 9.18 -15.24
C PHE A 502 18.86 9.74 -15.94
N ASP A 503 18.98 10.98 -16.40
CA ASP A 503 17.96 11.62 -17.20
C ASP A 503 18.44 11.63 -18.64
N TYR A 504 17.67 11.02 -19.53
CA TYR A 504 18.03 10.90 -20.93
C TYR A 504 17.79 12.24 -21.63
N GLU A 505 18.78 12.67 -22.41
CA GLU A 505 18.58 13.76 -23.37
C GLU A 505 17.51 13.34 -24.39
N TYR A 506 16.56 14.22 -24.69
CA TYR A 506 15.54 14.04 -25.71
C TYR A 506 15.26 15.36 -26.43
N PRO A 507 15.03 15.33 -27.75
CA PRO A 507 14.75 16.53 -28.53
C PRO A 507 13.41 17.14 -28.13
N GLY A 508 13.33 18.45 -28.03
CA GLY A 508 12.07 19.17 -27.94
C GLY A 508 11.49 19.40 -26.57
N SER A 509 12.23 19.13 -25.49
CA SER A 509 11.84 19.57 -24.19
C SER A 509 11.96 21.11 -24.07
N THR A 510 11.00 21.82 -24.65
CA THR A 510 10.96 23.31 -24.61
C THR A 510 10.56 23.88 -23.26
N LEU A 511 10.12 23.03 -22.32
CA LEU A 511 9.62 23.42 -21.00
C LEU A 511 10.23 22.58 -19.87
N GLY A 512 11.02 21.58 -20.17
CA GLY A 512 11.69 20.76 -19.17
C GLY A 512 13.12 21.20 -18.97
N TYR A 513 13.61 21.00 -17.79
CA TYR A 513 15.01 21.17 -17.38
C TYR A 513 15.99 20.53 -18.38
N ASP A 514 15.59 19.46 -19.03
CA ASP A 514 16.45 18.53 -19.70
C ASP A 514 16.91 19.00 -21.09
N ALA A 515 16.05 19.72 -21.84
CA ALA A 515 16.44 20.21 -23.19
C ALA A 515 17.42 21.36 -23.15
N GLN A 516 17.34 22.16 -22.13
CA GLN A 516 18.26 23.28 -21.96
C GLN A 516 19.59 22.79 -21.40
N TYR A 517 19.62 21.55 -20.83
CA TYR A 517 20.65 21.20 -19.89
C TYR A 517 21.34 19.84 -20.15
N GLY A 518 20.84 19.09 -21.10
CA GLY A 518 21.41 17.79 -21.48
C GLY A 518 21.18 16.69 -20.45
N ALA A 519 21.67 15.50 -20.75
CA ALA A 519 21.55 14.36 -19.87
C ALA A 519 22.28 14.59 -18.55
N SER A 520 21.60 14.32 -17.42
CA SER A 520 22.18 14.40 -16.09
C SER A 520 22.40 13.03 -15.46
N ASN A 521 23.52 12.90 -14.76
CA ASN A 521 23.83 11.72 -13.94
C ASN A 521 23.91 12.12 -12.48
N VAL A 522 23.24 11.37 -11.63
CA VAL A 522 23.33 11.56 -10.18
C VAL A 522 23.67 10.26 -9.48
N SER A 523 24.47 10.36 -8.44
CA SER A 523 24.73 9.27 -7.51
C SER A 523 24.76 9.82 -6.09
N SER A 524 23.76 9.46 -5.29
CA SER A 524 23.66 9.85 -3.90
C SER A 524 23.66 8.61 -3.01
N THR A 525 24.44 8.68 -1.92
CA THR A 525 24.53 7.57 -0.95
C THR A 525 24.08 8.06 0.42
N PHE A 526 23.19 7.30 1.02
CA PHE A 526 22.65 7.55 2.33
C PHE A 526 22.93 6.36 3.23
N HIS A 527 23.23 6.60 4.48
CA HIS A 527 23.42 5.53 5.46
C HIS A 527 22.99 5.99 6.85
N LYS A 528 22.44 5.07 7.64
CA LYS A 528 21.95 5.38 8.98
C LYS A 528 21.89 4.14 9.85
N ILE A 529 22.11 4.35 11.16
CA ILE A 529 21.78 3.39 12.19
C ILE A 529 20.38 3.70 12.70
N SER A 530 19.53 2.68 12.77
CA SER A 530 18.16 2.74 13.30
C SER A 530 18.04 1.83 14.52
N PRO A 531 18.26 2.35 15.73
CA PRO A 531 18.13 1.59 16.97
C PRO A 531 16.67 1.51 17.41
N THR A 532 16.32 0.41 18.09
CA THR A 532 15.04 0.20 18.76
C THR A 532 15.26 -0.35 20.16
N LEU A 533 14.39 0.05 21.08
CA LEU A 533 14.35 -0.45 22.44
C LEU A 533 12.91 -0.73 22.83
N GLY A 534 12.69 -1.82 23.55
CA GLY A 534 11.39 -2.18 24.08
C GLY A 534 11.50 -2.82 25.46
N ALA A 535 10.50 -2.58 26.28
CA ALA A 535 10.33 -3.24 27.55
C ALA A 535 8.86 -3.56 27.77
N LYS A 536 8.55 -4.78 28.14
CA LYS A 536 7.20 -5.20 28.55
C LYS A 536 7.27 -5.70 29.99
N TYR A 537 6.31 -5.28 30.78
CA TYR A 537 6.11 -5.77 32.13
C TYR A 537 4.73 -6.41 32.27
N GLN A 538 4.72 -7.71 32.50
CA GLN A 538 3.51 -8.48 32.79
C GLN A 538 3.19 -8.38 34.27
N LEU A 539 2.20 -7.55 34.64
CA LEU A 539 1.83 -7.35 36.04
C LEU A 539 1.14 -8.59 36.62
N ASN A 540 0.23 -9.17 35.84
CA ASN A 540 -0.49 -10.41 36.12
C ASN A 540 -0.97 -11.00 34.77
N GLU A 541 -1.73 -12.09 34.79
CA GLU A 541 -2.20 -12.79 33.59
C GLU A 541 -2.99 -11.89 32.62
N GLU A 542 -3.69 -10.88 33.13
CA GLU A 542 -4.55 -9.99 32.35
C GLU A 542 -3.89 -8.66 31.97
N ASN A 543 -2.95 -8.16 32.78
CA ASN A 543 -2.41 -6.80 32.65
C ASN A 543 -0.96 -6.79 32.24
N GLN A 544 -0.66 -6.04 31.17
CA GLN A 544 0.71 -5.75 30.75
C GLN A 544 0.91 -4.26 30.49
N PHE A 545 2.10 -3.77 30.81
CA PHE A 545 2.59 -2.45 30.45
C PHE A 545 3.73 -2.60 29.46
N TYR A 546 3.88 -1.66 28.56
CA TYR A 546 5.02 -1.65 27.66
C TYR A 546 5.54 -0.24 27.44
N PHE A 547 6.82 -0.19 27.14
CA PHE A 547 7.52 0.98 26.63
C PHE A 547 8.23 0.55 25.34
N GLY A 548 8.15 1.39 24.31
CA GLY A 548 8.85 1.21 23.06
C GLY A 548 9.51 2.51 22.62
N TRP A 549 10.66 2.42 21.98
CA TRP A 549 11.33 3.55 21.36
C TRP A 549 12.10 3.10 20.12
N GLY A 550 12.03 3.89 19.05
CA GLY A 550 12.78 3.64 17.83
C GLY A 550 13.15 4.89 17.07
N LYS A 551 14.26 4.81 16.35
CA LYS A 551 14.66 5.78 15.33
C LYS A 551 14.55 5.17 13.94
N THR A 552 14.05 5.97 13.02
CA THR A 552 13.83 5.58 11.63
C THR A 552 14.50 6.54 10.67
N PHE A 553 14.58 6.11 9.43
CA PHE A 553 15.27 6.83 8.37
C PHE A 553 14.56 6.55 7.04
N ARG A 554 14.45 7.58 6.20
CA ARG A 554 13.94 7.51 4.84
C ARG A 554 14.82 8.35 3.92
N ALA A 555 15.36 7.76 2.86
CA ALA A 555 16.12 8.50 1.86
C ALA A 555 15.19 9.40 1.02
N PRO A 556 15.72 10.46 0.38
CA PRO A 556 14.95 11.23 -0.59
C PRO A 556 14.42 10.38 -1.74
N ILE A 557 13.24 10.70 -2.24
CA ILE A 557 12.61 10.02 -3.39
C ILE A 557 13.41 10.22 -4.67
N ASN A 558 13.15 9.40 -5.70
CA ASN A 558 13.88 9.48 -6.98
C ASN A 558 13.81 10.86 -7.62
N GLY A 559 12.61 11.44 -7.75
CA GLY A 559 12.44 12.77 -8.34
C GLY A 559 13.23 13.85 -7.61
N ALA A 560 13.25 13.84 -6.27
CA ALA A 560 14.05 14.78 -5.49
C ALA A 560 15.55 14.63 -5.76
N THR A 561 16.01 13.39 -5.93
CA THR A 561 17.42 13.09 -6.20
C THR A 561 17.84 13.58 -7.59
N LEU A 562 17.00 13.39 -8.62
CA LEU A 562 17.26 13.83 -9.99
C LEU A 562 17.19 15.36 -10.12
N GLN A 563 16.20 16.00 -9.52
CA GLN A 563 16.06 17.46 -9.53
C GLN A 563 17.27 18.16 -8.89
N ASN A 564 17.83 17.57 -7.83
CA ASN A 564 19.03 18.10 -7.20
C ASN A 564 20.26 18.06 -8.14
N ALA A 565 20.36 17.04 -8.97
CA ALA A 565 21.44 16.95 -9.94
C ALA A 565 21.31 18.03 -11.02
N ALA A 566 20.08 18.24 -11.49
CA ALA A 566 19.81 19.31 -12.45
C ALA A 566 20.22 20.66 -11.88
N SER A 567 19.85 20.98 -10.62
CA SER A 567 20.22 22.25 -10.00
C SER A 567 21.71 22.46 -9.78
N ALA A 568 22.48 21.39 -9.57
CA ALA A 568 23.92 21.47 -9.40
C ALA A 568 24.67 21.80 -10.71
N ASN A 569 24.08 21.48 -11.85
CA ASN A 569 24.68 21.70 -13.17
C ASN A 569 24.42 23.11 -13.76
N TYR A 570 23.62 23.94 -13.09
CA TYR A 570 23.15 25.24 -13.60
C TYR A 570 23.45 26.41 -12.65
N PRO A 571 24.67 26.99 -12.71
CA PRO A 571 24.95 28.22 -11.99
C PRO A 571 24.16 29.37 -12.64
N GLY A 572 23.20 29.91 -11.91
CA GLY A 572 22.50 31.14 -12.27
C GLY A 572 20.97 31.05 -12.29
N GLN A 573 20.38 29.84 -12.22
CA GLN A 573 18.97 29.70 -11.90
C GLN A 573 18.83 29.49 -10.38
N VAL A 574 17.96 30.29 -9.78
CA VAL A 574 17.57 30.12 -8.38
C VAL A 574 16.55 28.98 -8.32
N LEU A 575 17.04 27.75 -8.46
CA LEU A 575 16.25 26.64 -8.03
C LEU A 575 16.18 26.62 -6.51
N PRO A 576 15.13 26.05 -5.91
CA PRO A 576 15.05 25.83 -4.48
C PRO A 576 16.35 25.27 -4.00
N SER A 577 16.97 25.90 -3.00
CA SER A 577 18.33 25.58 -2.63
C SER A 577 18.45 24.07 -2.45
N SER A 578 19.31 23.43 -3.23
CA SER A 578 19.60 21.99 -3.23
C SER A 578 19.94 21.44 -1.84
N SER A 579 20.21 22.34 -0.88
CA SER A 579 20.45 22.00 0.53
C SER A 579 19.27 21.36 1.23
N PHE A 580 18.05 21.56 0.78
CA PHE A 580 16.85 20.98 1.42
C PHE A 580 16.58 19.54 0.99
N LEU A 581 16.96 19.16 -0.21
CA LEU A 581 16.51 17.94 -0.87
C LEU A 581 17.43 16.73 -0.64
N ASN A 582 18.66 16.97 -0.15
CA ASN A 582 19.64 15.91 0.09
C ASN A 582 19.67 15.41 1.54
N LYS A 583 18.76 15.91 2.38
CA LYS A 583 18.70 15.45 3.77
C LYS A 583 17.65 14.36 3.89
N PRO A 584 18.05 13.16 4.34
CA PRO A 584 17.10 12.12 4.66
C PRO A 584 16.13 12.58 5.74
N GLU A 585 14.90 12.10 5.62
CA GLU A 585 13.91 12.19 6.67
C GLU A 585 14.29 11.26 7.81
N THR A 586 14.12 11.72 9.05
CA THR A 586 14.39 10.92 10.23
C THR A 586 13.31 11.12 11.27
N ALA A 587 12.81 10.03 11.85
CA ALA A 587 11.87 10.11 12.95
C ALA A 587 12.44 9.43 14.21
N SER A 588 11.98 9.90 15.35
CA SER A 588 12.20 9.25 16.66
C SER A 588 10.87 9.19 17.38
N THR A 589 10.39 7.98 17.62
CA THR A 589 9.09 7.72 18.25
C THR A 589 9.29 6.97 19.55
N ALA A 590 8.56 7.37 20.58
CA ALA A 590 8.44 6.67 21.86
C ALA A 590 6.96 6.41 22.16
N ASP A 591 6.69 5.22 22.66
CA ASP A 591 5.37 4.71 23.03
C ASP A 591 5.39 4.27 24.50
N LEU A 592 4.29 4.52 25.20
CA LEU A 592 4.01 3.99 26.52
C LEU A 592 2.58 3.47 26.54
N GLY A 593 2.43 2.17 26.77
CA GLY A 593 1.12 1.56 26.68
C GLY A 593 0.78 0.63 27.82
N TRP A 594 -0.51 0.38 27.93
CA TRP A 594 -1.13 -0.60 28.82
C TRP A 594 -2.09 -1.46 28.00
N ARG A 595 -2.12 -2.76 28.29
CA ARG A 595 -3.07 -3.72 27.71
C ARG A 595 -3.70 -4.56 28.80
N PHE A 596 -4.95 -4.83 28.60
CA PHE A 596 -5.77 -5.70 29.46
C PHE A 596 -6.50 -6.71 28.59
N TYR A 597 -6.40 -7.97 28.95
CA TYR A 597 -7.07 -9.05 28.24
C TYR A 597 -7.66 -10.05 29.22
N ASN A 598 -8.98 -10.31 29.09
CA ASN A 598 -9.61 -11.49 29.66
C ASN A 598 -10.73 -12.00 28.72
N ASP A 599 -11.45 -13.02 29.10
CA ASP A 599 -12.46 -13.68 28.27
C ASP A 599 -13.62 -12.76 27.84
N THR A 600 -13.89 -11.70 28.60
CA THR A 600 -15.05 -10.83 28.43
C THR A 600 -14.68 -9.44 27.92
N PHE A 601 -13.58 -8.89 28.43
CA PHE A 601 -13.15 -7.53 28.16
C PHE A 601 -11.69 -7.48 27.74
N SER A 602 -11.40 -6.72 26.70
CA SER A 602 -10.04 -6.47 26.25
C SER A 602 -9.87 -4.97 25.98
N ALA A 603 -8.75 -4.42 26.33
CA ALA A 603 -8.45 -3.01 26.11
C ALA A 603 -6.96 -2.77 25.84
N SER A 604 -6.66 -1.75 25.05
CA SER A 604 -5.30 -1.23 24.84
C SER A 604 -5.34 0.28 24.88
N VAL A 605 -4.37 0.87 25.55
CA VAL A 605 -4.15 2.32 25.60
C VAL A 605 -2.67 2.58 25.33
N ASP A 606 -2.39 3.47 24.40
CA ASP A 606 -1.04 3.82 23.98
C ASP A 606 -0.89 5.33 23.86
N ALA A 607 0.03 5.90 24.61
CA ALA A 607 0.43 7.30 24.49
C ALA A 607 1.77 7.38 23.74
N TYR A 608 1.83 8.23 22.72
CA TYR A 608 3.02 8.32 21.87
C TYR A 608 3.55 9.74 21.68
N ALA A 609 4.82 9.79 21.35
CA ALA A 609 5.53 11.01 21.00
C ALA A 609 6.52 10.76 19.86
N SER A 610 6.30 11.42 18.72
CA SER A 610 7.19 11.36 17.56
C SER A 610 7.76 12.73 17.22
N ASN A 611 9.05 12.77 16.92
CA ASN A 611 9.73 13.92 16.35
C ASN A 611 10.22 13.55 14.97
N LEU A 612 9.68 14.20 13.94
CA LEU A 612 10.03 14.00 12.56
C LEU A 612 10.83 15.21 12.08
N ASN A 613 11.96 14.96 11.41
CA ASN A 613 12.81 16.01 10.83
C ASN A 613 12.92 15.78 9.32
N ASN A 614 13.01 16.89 8.60
CA ASN A 614 13.12 16.93 7.14
C ASN A 614 12.01 16.16 6.43
N LYS A 615 10.74 16.31 6.89
CA LYS A 615 9.60 15.67 6.21
C LYS A 615 9.58 16.09 4.74
N GLN A 616 9.64 15.11 3.86
CA GLN A 616 9.65 15.35 2.42
C GLN A 616 8.23 15.67 1.95
N ILE A 617 8.12 16.73 1.19
CA ILE A 617 6.89 17.17 0.54
C ILE A 617 7.24 17.54 -0.91
N SER A 618 6.26 17.46 -1.79
CA SER A 618 6.35 18.00 -3.13
C SER A 618 5.41 19.18 -3.29
N GLY A 619 5.75 20.10 -4.16
CA GLY A 619 4.96 21.24 -4.53
C GLY A 619 5.12 21.55 -6.01
N PHE A 620 4.38 22.53 -6.51
CA PHE A 620 4.50 23.04 -7.85
C PHE A 620 4.97 24.49 -7.78
N ASP A 621 6.04 24.82 -8.47
CA ASP A 621 6.52 26.19 -8.60
C ASP A 621 5.91 26.81 -9.86
N GLU A 622 5.09 27.84 -9.69
CA GLU A 622 4.44 28.54 -10.80
C GLU A 622 5.43 29.35 -11.65
N THR A 623 6.62 29.68 -11.11
CA THR A 623 7.64 30.45 -11.82
C THR A 623 8.42 29.56 -12.79
N SER A 624 8.77 28.37 -12.36
CA SER A 624 9.48 27.37 -13.19
C SER A 624 8.56 26.41 -13.91
N PHE A 625 7.25 26.42 -13.58
CA PHE A 625 6.25 25.44 -14.04
C PHE A 625 6.68 23.99 -13.80
N ALA A 626 7.37 23.73 -12.69
CA ALA A 626 7.92 22.42 -12.36
C ALA A 626 7.47 21.93 -10.98
N THR A 627 7.45 20.59 -10.80
CA THR A 627 7.34 20.00 -9.49
C THR A 627 8.61 20.26 -8.69
N VAL A 628 8.48 20.89 -7.53
CA VAL A 628 9.57 21.11 -6.58
C VAL A 628 9.44 20.20 -5.38
N TYR A 629 10.57 19.72 -4.88
CA TYR A 629 10.64 18.89 -3.69
C TYR A 629 11.23 19.70 -2.55
N LEU A 630 10.51 19.76 -1.45
CA LEU A 630 10.86 20.56 -0.28
C LEU A 630 10.92 19.69 0.97
N SER A 631 11.54 20.20 2.00
CA SER A 631 11.58 19.55 3.32
C SER A 631 10.99 20.46 4.38
N LEU A 632 9.96 19.98 5.08
CA LEU A 632 9.52 20.60 6.33
C LEU A 632 10.57 20.31 7.41
N PRO A 633 11.17 21.32 8.02
CA PRO A 633 12.35 21.10 8.88
C PRO A 633 12.04 20.22 10.08
N LYS A 634 10.89 20.38 10.71
CA LYS A 634 10.53 19.65 11.93
C LYS A 634 9.03 19.58 12.14
N VAL A 635 8.54 18.36 12.46
CA VAL A 635 7.13 18.10 12.83
C VAL A 635 7.12 17.38 14.18
N HIS A 636 6.29 17.82 15.10
CA HIS A 636 6.01 17.14 16.36
C HIS A 636 4.63 16.46 16.28
N MET A 637 4.59 15.16 16.53
CA MET A 637 3.37 14.39 16.65
C MET A 637 3.26 13.81 18.05
N ARG A 638 2.13 14.04 18.69
CA ARG A 638 1.82 13.60 20.06
C ARG A 638 0.38 13.11 20.07
N GLY A 639 0.13 12.01 20.74
CA GLY A 639 -1.21 11.50 20.79
C GLY A 639 -1.47 10.37 21.75
N LEU A 640 -2.70 9.92 21.71
CA LEU A 640 -3.24 8.81 22.48
C LEU A 640 -4.07 7.93 21.55
N ASN A 641 -3.79 6.66 21.50
CA ASN A 641 -4.58 5.63 20.84
C ASN A 641 -5.24 4.75 21.90
N THR A 642 -6.50 4.46 21.73
CA THR A 642 -7.23 3.56 22.62
C THR A 642 -8.12 2.63 21.82
N GLU A 643 -8.22 1.38 22.23
CA GLU A 643 -9.18 0.43 21.72
C GLU A 643 -9.69 -0.47 22.83
N ALA A 644 -10.93 -0.90 22.71
CA ALA A 644 -11.53 -1.84 23.65
C ALA A 644 -12.56 -2.72 22.97
N SER A 645 -12.71 -3.93 23.47
CA SER A 645 -13.74 -4.88 23.09
C SER A 645 -14.44 -5.43 24.33
N TYR A 646 -15.75 -5.55 24.25
CA TYR A 646 -16.58 -6.12 25.32
C TYR A 646 -17.57 -7.13 24.75
N LYS A 647 -17.51 -8.36 25.23
CA LYS A 647 -18.51 -9.39 24.96
C LYS A 647 -19.69 -9.21 25.92
N ILE A 648 -20.78 -8.61 25.43
CA ILE A 648 -22.02 -8.41 26.23
C ILE A 648 -22.64 -9.76 26.54
N THR A 649 -22.67 -10.64 25.54
CA THR A 649 -23.11 -12.05 25.63
C THR A 649 -22.20 -12.88 24.71
N PRO A 650 -22.29 -14.20 24.70
CA PRO A 650 -21.55 -15.02 23.73
C PRO A 650 -21.77 -14.60 22.26
N ASP A 651 -22.95 -14.04 21.95
CA ASP A 651 -23.36 -13.67 20.60
C ASP A 651 -23.15 -12.19 20.28
N TRP A 652 -23.08 -11.32 21.28
CA TRP A 652 -23.00 -9.88 21.13
C TRP A 652 -21.63 -9.34 21.57
N THR A 653 -20.97 -8.65 20.67
CA THR A 653 -19.69 -7.99 20.96
C THR A 653 -19.74 -6.52 20.54
N VAL A 654 -19.20 -5.66 21.36
CA VAL A 654 -18.96 -4.25 21.02
C VAL A 654 -17.45 -4.02 20.96
N TYR A 655 -17.01 -3.39 19.90
CA TYR A 655 -15.64 -2.90 19.74
C TYR A 655 -15.66 -1.39 19.56
N GLY A 656 -14.69 -0.70 20.14
CA GLY A 656 -14.49 0.73 19.91
C GLY A 656 -13.02 1.08 19.87
N SER A 657 -12.67 2.01 18.97
CA SER A 657 -11.35 2.62 18.94
C SER A 657 -11.48 4.15 18.90
N TYR A 658 -10.50 4.82 19.50
CA TYR A 658 -10.41 6.28 19.46
C TYR A 658 -8.94 6.69 19.43
N ALA A 659 -8.65 7.69 18.61
CA ALA A 659 -7.34 8.30 18.56
C ALA A 659 -7.41 9.83 18.65
N TYR A 660 -6.51 10.37 19.44
CA TYR A 660 -6.19 11.78 19.49
C TYR A 660 -4.78 11.99 18.93
N THR A 661 -4.67 12.80 17.86
CA THR A 661 -3.39 13.09 17.19
C THR A 661 -3.19 14.59 17.09
N LYS A 662 -2.14 15.11 17.71
CA LYS A 662 -1.69 16.48 17.53
C LYS A 662 -0.37 16.48 16.77
N ALA A 663 -0.44 16.76 15.46
CA ALA A 663 0.72 16.91 14.60
C ALA A 663 0.90 18.40 14.26
N THR A 664 2.03 18.98 14.62
CA THR A 664 2.33 20.42 14.47
C THR A 664 3.67 20.65 13.81
N LEU A 665 3.70 21.58 12.88
CA LEU A 665 4.92 22.10 12.28
C LEU A 665 5.66 22.95 13.31
N GLN A 666 6.99 22.86 13.33
CA GLN A 666 7.84 23.55 14.32
C GLN A 666 8.82 24.53 13.66
N ALA A 667 8.55 24.92 12.44
CA ALA A 667 9.29 25.93 11.70
C ALA A 667 8.49 26.43 10.52
N ASN A 668 8.86 27.59 10.02
CA ASN A 668 8.38 28.12 8.77
C ASN A 668 8.96 27.33 7.60
N LEU A 669 8.16 27.14 6.56
CA LEU A 669 8.57 26.52 5.31
C LEU A 669 9.21 27.59 4.42
N ASP A 670 10.45 27.35 4.04
CA ASP A 670 11.17 28.15 3.05
C ASP A 670 11.01 27.47 1.67
N SER A 671 10.30 28.12 0.78
CA SER A 671 10.10 27.65 -0.60
C SER A 671 11.22 28.08 -1.56
N SER A 672 12.21 28.74 -1.03
CA SER A 672 13.47 29.19 -1.67
C SER A 672 13.37 30.07 -2.93
N GLY A 673 12.19 30.31 -3.47
CA GLY A 673 11.99 31.22 -4.62
C GLY A 673 10.75 32.07 -4.38
N ASP A 674 9.72 31.47 -3.81
CA ASP A 674 8.43 32.08 -3.59
C ASP A 674 8.29 32.74 -2.21
N GLY A 675 9.28 32.58 -1.33
CA GLY A 675 9.29 33.20 0.00
C GLY A 675 9.16 32.24 1.17
N ILE A 676 9.06 32.79 2.38
CA ILE A 676 8.97 32.04 3.63
C ILE A 676 7.51 31.97 4.08
N TYR A 677 6.93 30.79 4.02
CA TYR A 677 5.55 30.53 4.46
C TYR A 677 5.47 30.41 5.98
N ASN A 678 4.51 31.11 6.57
CA ASN A 678 4.28 31.07 8.02
C ASN A 678 3.57 29.77 8.42
N THR A 679 4.34 28.71 8.56
CA THR A 679 3.85 27.37 8.92
C THR A 679 4.18 26.96 10.36
N ASP A 680 5.01 27.72 11.08
CA ASP A 680 5.33 27.40 12.48
C ASP A 680 4.08 27.38 13.36
N GLY A 681 3.93 26.35 14.17
CA GLY A 681 2.77 26.09 15.01
C GLY A 681 1.50 25.61 14.29
N LYS A 682 1.50 25.54 12.94
CA LYS A 682 0.36 25.06 12.16
C LYS A 682 0.20 23.54 12.28
N ILE A 683 -1.04 23.08 12.08
CA ILE A 683 -1.38 21.66 12.07
C ILE A 683 -0.98 21.05 10.73
N LEU A 684 -0.41 19.86 10.78
CA LEU A 684 -0.08 19.07 9.59
C LEU A 684 -1.36 18.83 8.76
N LEU A 685 -1.27 19.07 7.46
CA LEU A 685 -2.41 18.89 6.56
C LEU A 685 -2.88 17.44 6.52
N ASN A 686 -4.14 17.20 6.13
CA ASN A 686 -4.77 15.88 6.09
C ASN A 686 -4.69 15.07 7.40
N THR A 687 -4.42 15.73 8.53
CA THR A 687 -4.31 15.05 9.83
C THR A 687 -5.47 15.44 10.73
N PRO A 688 -6.49 14.58 10.87
CA PRO A 688 -7.58 14.82 11.80
C PRO A 688 -7.08 14.72 13.22
N LYS A 689 -7.51 15.65 14.08
CA LYS A 689 -7.11 15.65 15.49
C LYS A 689 -7.76 14.51 16.27
N ASN A 690 -8.97 14.12 15.90
CA ASN A 690 -9.72 13.05 16.53
C ASN A 690 -10.26 12.12 15.45
N THR A 691 -10.09 10.81 15.64
CA THR A 691 -10.76 9.76 14.89
C THR A 691 -11.37 8.76 15.85
N GLY A 692 -12.45 8.12 15.44
CA GLY A 692 -13.10 7.12 16.27
C GLY A 692 -13.82 6.08 15.43
N TYR A 693 -13.90 4.87 15.91
CA TYR A 693 -14.65 3.79 15.28
C TYR A 693 -15.38 2.99 16.34
N VAL A 694 -16.61 2.61 16.06
CA VAL A 694 -17.42 1.74 16.91
C VAL A 694 -18.07 0.69 16.06
N ARG A 695 -18.02 -0.57 16.49
CA ARG A 695 -18.74 -1.69 15.89
C ARG A 695 -19.55 -2.43 16.93
N VAL A 696 -20.81 -2.67 16.63
CA VAL A 696 -21.66 -3.62 17.35
C VAL A 696 -21.85 -4.84 16.46
N SER A 697 -21.45 -5.99 16.95
CA SER A 697 -21.53 -7.26 16.21
C SER A 697 -22.45 -8.25 16.90
N TYR A 698 -23.23 -8.96 16.10
CA TYR A 698 -23.98 -10.12 16.48
C TYR A 698 -23.53 -11.33 15.66
N ASP A 699 -23.23 -12.46 16.31
CA ASP A 699 -22.77 -13.69 15.67
C ASP A 699 -23.40 -14.89 16.37
N HIS A 700 -24.37 -15.55 15.75
CA HIS A 700 -25.07 -16.70 16.32
C HIS A 700 -25.40 -17.74 15.25
N GLY A 701 -24.81 -18.91 15.38
CA GLY A 701 -25.03 -20.02 14.47
C GLY A 701 -24.69 -19.66 13.02
N PRO A 702 -25.65 -19.75 12.08
CA PRO A 702 -25.37 -19.43 10.67
C PRO A 702 -25.40 -17.92 10.36
N PHE A 703 -25.92 -17.09 11.27
CA PHE A 703 -26.15 -15.66 11.03
C PHE A 703 -25.16 -14.78 11.78
N TRP A 704 -24.63 -13.78 11.08
CA TRP A 704 -23.87 -12.71 11.69
C TRP A 704 -24.30 -11.36 11.10
N ALA A 705 -24.17 -10.31 11.90
CA ALA A 705 -24.37 -8.94 11.45
C ALA A 705 -23.48 -7.97 12.23
N SER A 706 -23.14 -6.84 11.63
CA SER A 706 -22.47 -5.73 12.32
C SER A 706 -23.01 -4.39 11.88
N LEU A 707 -22.99 -3.43 12.79
CA LEU A 707 -23.25 -2.02 12.54
C LEU A 707 -22.00 -1.25 12.96
N ASP A 708 -21.45 -0.49 12.02
CA ASP A 708 -20.16 0.18 12.17
C ASP A 708 -20.34 1.69 12.01
N GLU A 709 -19.81 2.48 12.91
CA GLU A 709 -19.72 3.93 12.77
C GLU A 709 -18.26 4.37 12.81
N LYS A 710 -17.83 5.10 11.79
CA LYS A 710 -16.52 5.75 11.71
C LYS A 710 -16.71 7.25 11.79
N TYR A 711 -16.05 7.88 12.75
CA TYR A 711 -15.92 9.33 12.88
C TYR A 711 -14.52 9.80 12.46
N ARG A 712 -14.46 10.80 11.62
CA ARG A 712 -13.27 11.54 11.23
C ARG A 712 -13.43 13.02 11.58
N GLY A 713 -12.51 13.55 12.38
CA GLY A 713 -12.47 14.95 12.74
C GLY A 713 -12.13 15.88 11.57
N PRO A 714 -12.27 17.21 11.76
CA PRO A 714 -11.88 18.19 10.76
C PRO A 714 -10.38 18.14 10.42
N ILE A 715 -10.05 18.44 9.16
CA ILE A 715 -8.68 18.55 8.65
C ILE A 715 -8.41 19.93 8.07
N TRP A 716 -7.13 20.23 7.84
CA TRP A 716 -6.68 21.34 7.04
C TRP A 716 -6.21 20.84 5.67
N GLY A 717 -6.61 21.56 4.61
CA GLY A 717 -6.26 21.25 3.23
C GLY A 717 -5.00 21.97 2.73
N ASP A 718 -4.42 22.84 3.53
CA ASP A 718 -3.24 23.64 3.18
C ASP A 718 -2.27 23.80 4.35
N TRP A 719 -1.01 24.07 4.04
CA TRP A 719 0.07 24.18 5.02
C TRP A 719 -0.07 25.38 5.97
N SER A 720 -0.73 26.45 5.54
CA SER A 720 -0.97 27.65 6.33
C SER A 720 -2.20 27.59 7.21
N ASN A 721 -2.96 26.46 7.14
CA ASN A 721 -4.21 26.25 7.84
C ASN A 721 -5.27 27.34 7.56
N THR A 722 -5.43 27.75 6.31
CA THR A 722 -6.45 28.70 5.85
C THR A 722 -7.72 28.00 5.36
N GLN A 723 -7.60 26.79 4.79
CA GLN A 723 -8.69 25.97 4.27
C GLN A 723 -9.04 24.84 5.23
N LYS A 724 -10.09 25.02 6.01
CA LYS A 724 -10.60 23.99 6.91
C LYS A 724 -11.69 23.15 6.24
N VAL A 725 -11.55 21.83 6.33
CA VAL A 725 -12.55 20.85 5.91
C VAL A 725 -13.26 20.29 7.14
N GLY A 726 -14.58 20.22 7.10
CA GLY A 726 -15.39 19.71 8.22
C GLY A 726 -15.19 18.23 8.46
N GLY A 727 -15.32 17.80 9.72
CA GLY A 727 -15.38 16.39 10.06
C GLY A 727 -16.71 15.75 9.66
N TYR A 728 -16.73 14.42 9.60
CA TYR A 728 -17.90 13.64 9.24
C TYR A 728 -17.93 12.28 9.98
N ALA A 729 -19.09 11.65 9.96
CA ALA A 729 -19.25 10.26 10.38
C ALA A 729 -19.97 9.48 9.28
N THR A 730 -19.62 8.21 9.13
CA THR A 730 -20.28 7.25 8.23
C THR A 730 -20.79 6.08 9.03
N LEU A 731 -21.99 5.62 8.69
CA LEU A 731 -22.62 4.44 9.26
C LEU A 731 -22.68 3.34 8.21
N ASN A 732 -22.17 2.15 8.53
CA ASN A 732 -22.15 0.99 7.64
C ASN A 732 -22.85 -0.19 8.32
N PHE A 733 -23.45 -1.05 7.52
CA PHE A 733 -24.07 -2.29 7.99
C PHE A 733 -23.57 -3.48 7.16
N ASN A 734 -23.19 -4.55 7.85
CA ASN A 734 -22.78 -5.79 7.23
C ASN A 734 -23.57 -6.95 7.83
N ALA A 735 -23.95 -7.91 7.00
CA ALA A 735 -24.62 -9.11 7.48
C ALA A 735 -24.32 -10.31 6.56
N GLY A 736 -24.39 -11.50 7.13
CA GLY A 736 -24.22 -12.72 6.36
C GLY A 736 -24.97 -13.89 6.93
N TRP A 737 -25.29 -14.81 6.05
CA TRP A 737 -25.91 -16.08 6.40
C TRP A 737 -25.12 -17.22 5.76
N ASN A 738 -24.64 -18.14 6.59
CA ASN A 738 -23.96 -19.36 6.18
C ASN A 738 -24.96 -20.50 6.17
N PHE A 739 -25.23 -21.07 5.01
CA PHE A 739 -26.15 -22.19 4.89
C PHE A 739 -25.42 -23.51 5.23
N PRO A 740 -26.15 -24.54 5.68
CA PRO A 740 -25.59 -25.87 5.72
C PRO A 740 -25.26 -26.35 4.30
N ASP A 741 -24.43 -27.38 4.19
CA ASP A 741 -24.09 -28.00 2.91
C ASP A 741 -25.36 -28.38 2.14
N PHE A 742 -25.46 -27.97 0.89
CA PHE A 742 -26.63 -28.30 0.05
C PHE A 742 -26.57 -29.73 -0.48
N SER A 743 -25.37 -30.26 -0.65
CA SER A 743 -25.15 -31.64 -1.13
C SER A 743 -23.73 -32.08 -0.81
N SER A 744 -23.37 -33.31 -1.15
CA SER A 744 -21.97 -33.77 -1.11
C SER A 744 -21.04 -33.07 -2.11
N PHE A 745 -21.55 -32.17 -2.93
CA PHE A 745 -20.81 -31.44 -3.96
C PHE A 745 -20.80 -29.93 -3.71
N VAL A 746 -21.79 -29.38 -2.99
CA VAL A 746 -21.93 -27.94 -2.69
C VAL A 746 -21.82 -27.73 -1.20
N HIS A 747 -20.69 -27.19 -0.77
CA HIS A 747 -20.32 -26.98 0.63
C HIS A 747 -20.30 -25.49 0.98
N LYS A 748 -20.58 -25.17 2.24
CA LYS A 748 -20.47 -23.83 2.83
C LYS A 748 -21.10 -22.72 1.98
N PRO A 749 -22.30 -22.91 1.41
CA PRO A 749 -22.93 -21.83 0.68
C PRO A 749 -23.25 -20.67 1.63
N PHE A 750 -23.10 -19.44 1.14
CA PHE A 750 -23.37 -18.25 1.94
C PHE A 750 -23.93 -17.10 1.09
N VAL A 751 -24.58 -16.18 1.77
CA VAL A 751 -24.94 -14.86 1.25
C VAL A 751 -24.40 -13.80 2.19
N LYS A 752 -23.87 -12.71 1.65
CA LYS A 752 -23.35 -11.58 2.39
C LYS A 752 -23.89 -10.27 1.81
N LEU A 753 -24.25 -9.35 2.70
CA LEU A 753 -24.70 -8.00 2.42
C LEU A 753 -23.72 -7.02 3.04
N ASN A 754 -23.24 -6.04 2.26
CA ASN A 754 -22.46 -4.92 2.75
C ASN A 754 -23.16 -3.63 2.29
N LEU A 755 -23.49 -2.75 3.21
CA LEU A 755 -24.14 -1.47 2.97
C LEU A 755 -23.31 -0.36 3.61
N PHE A 756 -22.71 0.48 2.79
CA PHE A 756 -21.82 1.58 3.18
C PHE A 756 -22.55 2.92 3.17
N ASN A 757 -22.10 3.81 4.05
CA ASN A 757 -22.61 5.19 4.15
C ASN A 757 -24.14 5.26 4.11
N ILE A 758 -24.80 4.51 5.00
CA ILE A 758 -26.28 4.36 5.05
C ILE A 758 -26.98 5.71 5.09
N THR A 759 -26.35 6.67 5.78
CA THR A 759 -26.88 8.03 5.96
C THR A 759 -26.69 8.92 4.74
N ASP A 760 -26.06 8.42 3.69
CA ASP A 760 -25.74 9.14 2.46
C ASP A 760 -25.00 10.44 2.73
N ARG A 761 -24.00 10.37 3.62
CA ARG A 761 -23.23 11.54 4.05
C ARG A 761 -22.32 12.02 2.92
N GLN A 762 -22.41 13.29 2.58
CA GLN A 762 -21.50 13.99 1.68
C GLN A 762 -20.40 14.68 2.48
N ALA A 763 -19.14 14.50 2.10
CA ALA A 763 -17.99 15.10 2.75
C ALA A 763 -16.76 15.15 1.82
N LEU A 764 -15.90 16.13 2.06
CA LEU A 764 -14.54 16.15 1.52
C LEU A 764 -13.66 15.27 2.41
N THR A 765 -12.91 14.35 1.81
CA THR A 765 -12.17 13.36 2.60
C THR A 765 -10.67 13.64 2.70
N ASN A 766 -10.02 14.01 1.62
CA ASN A 766 -8.59 14.22 1.58
C ASN A 766 -8.22 15.36 0.65
N ALA A 767 -7.22 16.17 1.01
CA ALA A 767 -6.65 17.17 0.13
C ALA A 767 -5.59 16.49 -0.76
N ASN A 768 -5.83 16.48 -2.06
CA ASN A 768 -5.02 15.75 -3.05
C ASN A 768 -3.95 16.64 -3.68
N ASN A 769 -4.15 17.94 -3.71
CA ASN A 769 -3.17 18.85 -4.27
C ASN A 769 -2.07 19.16 -3.26
N ILE A 770 -0.97 18.42 -3.35
CA ILE A 770 0.24 18.67 -2.55
C ILE A 770 0.91 19.99 -2.96
N THR A 771 0.57 20.54 -4.14
CA THR A 771 1.14 21.78 -4.67
C THR A 771 0.53 23.03 -4.07
N ALA A 772 -0.60 22.93 -3.39
CA ALA A 772 -1.18 24.06 -2.68
C ALA A 772 -0.39 24.33 -1.40
N PHE A 773 0.75 24.98 -1.51
CA PHE A 773 1.49 25.43 -0.34
C PHE A 773 0.64 26.36 0.51
N LEU A 774 -0.20 27.14 -0.14
CA LEU A 774 -1.13 28.06 0.45
C LEU A 774 -2.45 28.02 -0.31
N ALA A 775 -3.55 27.83 0.39
CA ALA A 775 -4.85 28.10 -0.19
C ALA A 775 -5.19 29.55 0.05
N THR A 776 -5.48 30.29 -1.02
CA THR A 776 -6.15 31.58 -0.91
C THR A 776 -7.60 31.41 -1.35
N ASN A 777 -8.53 32.12 -0.68
CA ASN A 777 -9.77 32.41 -1.34
C ASN A 777 -9.46 33.24 -2.61
N PRO A 778 -10.14 32.99 -3.73
CA PRO A 778 -9.97 33.80 -4.92
C PRO A 778 -10.05 35.29 -4.58
N GLY A 779 -8.95 36.02 -4.82
CA GLY A 779 -8.85 37.45 -4.51
C GLY A 779 -8.13 37.82 -3.21
N ASN A 780 -7.73 36.90 -2.35
CA ASN A 780 -6.93 37.18 -1.17
C ASN A 780 -5.48 36.79 -1.38
N SER A 781 -4.58 37.75 -1.43
CA SER A 781 -3.13 37.46 -1.38
C SER A 781 -2.70 37.14 0.05
N ILE A 782 -1.96 36.07 0.25
CA ILE A 782 -1.28 35.79 1.50
C ILE A 782 0.04 36.56 1.53
N LYS A 783 0.40 37.05 2.70
CA LYS A 783 1.71 37.66 2.91
C LYS A 783 2.67 36.61 3.51
N ASP A 784 3.88 36.58 3.01
CA ASP A 784 4.96 35.80 3.62
C ASP A 784 5.39 36.39 4.97
N ALA A 785 6.31 35.75 5.65
CA ALA A 785 6.84 36.26 6.93
C ALA A 785 7.54 37.63 6.80
N ASN A 786 7.95 38.02 5.59
CA ASN A 786 8.62 39.28 5.26
C ASN A 786 7.66 40.33 4.69
N GLY A 787 6.35 39.98 4.53
CA GLY A 787 5.34 40.87 4.00
C GLY A 787 5.22 40.88 2.46
N ALA A 788 5.96 40.07 1.75
CA ALA A 788 5.82 39.86 0.31
C ALA A 788 4.51 39.11 -0.02
N THR A 789 3.96 39.36 -1.20
CA THR A 789 2.74 38.66 -1.66
C THR A 789 3.11 37.29 -2.22
N LEU A 790 2.46 36.25 -1.69
CA LEU A 790 2.59 34.87 -2.16
C LEU A 790 1.43 34.50 -3.06
N TYR A 791 1.71 33.80 -4.13
CA TYR A 791 0.71 33.18 -4.97
C TYR A 791 0.32 31.83 -4.37
N ALA A 792 -0.96 31.48 -4.48
CA ALA A 792 -1.48 30.25 -3.93
C ALA A 792 -2.61 29.71 -4.81
N SER A 793 -2.64 28.39 -4.97
CA SER A 793 -3.74 27.67 -5.60
C SER A 793 -4.68 27.09 -4.55
N GLU A 794 -5.96 26.93 -4.88
CA GLU A 794 -6.90 26.23 -4.01
C GLU A 794 -6.56 24.74 -3.95
N PRO A 795 -6.69 24.10 -2.76
CA PRO A 795 -6.59 22.65 -2.67
C PRO A 795 -7.72 21.95 -3.43
N TYR A 796 -7.38 20.81 -4.03
CA TYR A 796 -8.34 19.87 -4.58
C TYR A 796 -8.60 18.74 -3.59
N TYR A 797 -9.80 18.17 -3.62
CA TYR A 797 -10.23 17.20 -2.62
C TYR A 797 -10.79 15.93 -3.23
N SER A 798 -10.57 14.81 -2.56
CA SER A 798 -11.37 13.60 -2.75
C SER A 798 -12.74 13.77 -2.09
N LEU A 799 -13.74 13.11 -2.65
CA LEU A 799 -15.12 13.13 -2.16
C LEU A 799 -15.47 11.76 -1.56
N LEU A 800 -16.29 11.78 -0.52
CA LEU A 800 -16.85 10.56 0.07
C LEU A 800 -17.94 10.01 -0.85
N GLU A 801 -17.84 8.74 -1.24
CA GLU A 801 -18.88 8.06 -2.00
C GLU A 801 -20.20 8.04 -1.22
N GLY A 802 -21.31 8.19 -1.92
CA GLY A 802 -22.65 8.07 -1.40
C GLY A 802 -22.99 6.66 -0.90
N ARG A 803 -24.28 6.43 -0.61
CA ARG A 803 -24.73 5.12 -0.15
C ARG A 803 -24.48 4.03 -1.19
N THR A 804 -23.74 2.99 -0.78
CA THR A 804 -23.32 1.88 -1.66
C THR A 804 -23.73 0.55 -1.07
N LEU A 805 -24.34 -0.30 -1.89
CA LEU A 805 -24.80 -1.63 -1.56
C LEU A 805 -24.02 -2.69 -2.35
N MET A 806 -23.64 -3.78 -1.67
CA MET A 806 -23.10 -4.97 -2.30
C MET A 806 -23.74 -6.22 -1.74
N VAL A 807 -24.06 -7.17 -2.61
CA VAL A 807 -24.57 -8.49 -2.27
C VAL A 807 -23.67 -9.54 -2.87
N THR A 808 -23.23 -10.46 -2.05
CA THR A 808 -22.30 -11.54 -2.43
C THR A 808 -22.93 -12.89 -2.16
N PHE A 809 -22.77 -13.79 -3.11
CA PHE A 809 -23.10 -15.21 -3.01
C PHE A 809 -21.81 -16.01 -3.19
N GLY A 810 -21.65 -17.06 -2.39
CA GLY A 810 -20.50 -17.93 -2.55
C GLY A 810 -20.77 -19.35 -2.07
N ALA A 811 -19.95 -20.27 -2.53
CA ALA A 811 -19.92 -21.67 -2.11
C ALA A 811 -18.56 -22.30 -2.42
N SER A 812 -18.27 -23.42 -1.76
CA SER A 812 -17.17 -24.32 -2.10
C SER A 812 -17.73 -25.56 -2.78
N PHE A 813 -17.01 -26.10 -3.74
CA PHE A 813 -17.39 -27.25 -4.55
C PHE A 813 -16.31 -28.35 -4.42
N PHE A 814 -16.74 -29.63 -4.41
CA PHE A 814 -15.97 -30.92 -4.25
C PHE A 814 -15.69 -31.36 -2.83
#